data_f9177f07f15df696d5d827e92069a353
#
_entry.id   f9177f07f15df696d5d827e92069a353
#
_cell.length_a   1.000
_cell.length_b   1.000
_cell.length_c   1.000
_cell.angle_alpha   90.00
_cell.angle_beta   90.00
_cell.angle_gamma   90.00
#
_symmetry.space_group_name_H-M   'P 1'
#
loop_
_entity.id
_entity.type
_entity.pdbx_description
1 polymer ?
#
loop_
_entity_poly.entity_id
_entity_poly.type
_entity_poly.pdbx_seq_one_letter_code
_entity_poly.pdbx_strand_id
1 'polypeptide(L)'
;MHEILPPTLKHEDVSAPQYLLPAELDFYQAYSWCLNPHLTVRETIEYLRGEIDRFEIVPDGWQTGEVATNVFLLSCALLNAVDEYLRGPTLRMPRQLAALRVGRGARRATDKLEDILWHRRRARVRRWRERWQSALDDFLSVVVAGEAADPASFDERGSKVAKMLQSPLPPDLQAEHIGVPTPFRRLDLTHLDFLALGQNFIRRFPDRFQAILLLGVRTSGSYFAPLLRALLEAEGYQTVSSLTVQPNKGLGRWECRELKRCAQRGCTVLILDDAPHTAGTILLTFDICRRVGFGPGKLKALVPTHAERRNWFRSLPDNSVVSLEPEQWHKHRLLDPKVAERRLAEYFESRNFVSARLVASSRVKDLNARLDGLSSDERSARLKRIYEVQLQTPQGQIETRYVLAKSVGWGWLGYHAFLAGHRLAGFVPQMLGLRDGILYMEWFPQRAGAPDGNEERKERIETSASYVAARIRFLNLGANAVPSKGLQRHQNGLQLLEKVLSKAYGRLVTDTLMRPRLQRRLCELPCPIPTLIDGNMGRTEWIVGPQGLLKTDYEHHGMGKAELNVIDPAYDLAETILNMALSPEEESRLIRRYVEESGDIGVEQRLFINKLLAGLWAMISAQNQLFGKPRVTDRQQEFHQRFMSAWNFLTVHTARLCGSYCRPLLEPRWSSPFVALDIDGVLDRRLFGFPCTTAAGVEALSLLSAHGFSVGLNTARSVAEVKDYCQAYSLAGGVAEYGSYLWDAVARRERVLINREAIRQLDELRRNLQGLPGVFLDNRHQYSIRAFTYQDKASPANRGLIPSLLNSIRSFSLGNGAPAALPTLMVHHLMTALGLDQLSFHHTTIDTTFVSKAVDKGTGLSALRNWVLGPDAETVAIGDSESDLPMFRAATRSFAPAQISCAPQARLLGCQIARHSYQRGLLDIARSLAHSDGRRCERCAEGATWPSSQDLFMELLQAADQMRATTLISALFDPAVFRIFLR
;
A
#
# COMPACT_ATOMS: atom_id res chain seq x y z
N MET A 1 -18.16 -23.95 26.00
CA MET A 1 -16.73 -23.68 26.17
C MET A 1 -16.04 -25.03 26.18
N HIS A 2 -15.64 -25.53 25.04
CA HIS A 2 -14.74 -26.67 24.92
C HIS A 2 -13.55 -26.16 24.09
N GLU A 3 -12.39 -26.22 24.71
CA GLU A 3 -11.11 -25.98 24.04
C GLU A 3 -10.92 -27.02 22.94
N ILE A 4 -11.01 -26.61 21.70
CA ILE A 4 -10.52 -27.38 20.57
C ILE A 4 -9.08 -26.94 20.37
N LEU A 5 -8.15 -27.64 21.01
CA LEU A 5 -6.74 -27.64 20.66
C LEU A 5 -6.64 -28.20 19.23
N PRO A 6 -5.93 -27.53 18.31
CA PRO A 6 -5.67 -28.10 16.99
C PRO A 6 -4.83 -29.39 17.17
N PRO A 7 -5.07 -30.40 16.34
CA PRO A 7 -4.32 -31.64 16.43
C PRO A 7 -2.84 -31.38 16.26
N THR A 8 -2.04 -31.89 17.16
CA THR A 8 -0.58 -31.95 17.06
C THR A 8 -0.24 -32.75 15.79
N LEU A 9 -0.04 -32.03 14.67
CA LEU A 9 0.42 -32.60 13.42
C LEU A 9 1.87 -33.06 13.64
N LYS A 10 2.07 -34.38 13.61
CA LYS A 10 3.39 -34.98 13.53
C LYS A 10 4.17 -34.38 12.36
N HIS A 11 5.39 -33.94 12.61
CA HIS A 11 6.35 -33.61 11.59
C HIS A 11 6.62 -34.85 10.72
N GLU A 12 5.89 -35.00 9.63
CA GLU A 12 6.36 -35.83 8.54
C GLU A 12 7.33 -34.97 7.75
N ASP A 13 8.58 -35.35 7.80
CA ASP A 13 9.69 -34.79 7.04
C ASP A 13 9.36 -34.83 5.54
N VAL A 14 9.02 -33.69 4.96
CA VAL A 14 9.18 -33.50 3.51
C VAL A 14 10.68 -33.27 3.28
N SER A 15 11.43 -34.37 3.22
CA SER A 15 12.84 -34.35 2.80
C SER A 15 12.93 -34.14 1.29
N ALA A 16 12.72 -32.90 0.83
CA ALA A 16 13.33 -32.48 -0.42
C ALA A 16 14.86 -32.43 -0.17
N PRO A 17 15.70 -32.90 -1.08
CA PRO A 17 17.14 -32.88 -0.88
C PRO A 17 17.63 -31.45 -0.68
N GLN A 18 18.01 -31.11 0.57
CA GLN A 18 18.48 -29.78 0.94
C GLN A 18 19.95 -29.66 0.54
N TYR A 19 20.21 -28.93 -0.50
CA TYR A 19 21.56 -28.64 -1.00
C TYR A 19 22.11 -27.30 -0.49
N LEU A 20 21.73 -26.87 0.70
CA LEU A 20 22.27 -25.67 1.35
C LEU A 20 23.63 -25.99 2.00
N LEU A 21 24.51 -24.98 2.07
CA LEU A 21 25.73 -25.11 2.84
C LEU A 21 25.38 -25.35 4.32
N PRO A 22 25.86 -26.42 4.97
CA PRO A 22 25.53 -26.72 6.35
C PRO A 22 25.82 -25.54 7.30
N ALA A 23 26.95 -24.85 7.11
CA ALA A 23 27.33 -23.69 7.92
C ALA A 23 26.35 -22.50 7.80
N GLU A 24 25.72 -22.27 6.62
CA GLU A 24 24.69 -21.25 6.46
C GLU A 24 23.37 -21.71 7.06
N LEU A 25 22.99 -22.96 6.86
CA LEU A 25 21.77 -23.53 7.43
C LEU A 25 21.79 -23.46 8.95
N ASP A 26 22.85 -23.95 9.59
CA ASP A 26 23.03 -23.92 11.04
C ASP A 26 23.01 -22.49 11.59
N PHE A 27 23.66 -21.55 10.88
CA PHE A 27 23.70 -20.15 11.29
C PHE A 27 22.33 -19.50 11.23
N TYR A 28 21.64 -19.55 10.07
CA TYR A 28 20.38 -18.81 9.86
C TYR A 28 19.18 -19.43 10.55
N GLN A 29 19.15 -20.75 10.79
CA GLN A 29 18.04 -21.41 11.53
C GLN A 29 17.86 -20.85 12.94
N ALA A 30 18.90 -20.37 13.58
CA ALA A 30 18.85 -19.75 14.89
C ALA A 30 18.07 -18.42 14.93
N TYR A 31 17.79 -17.83 13.74
CA TYR A 31 17.13 -16.52 13.61
C TYR A 31 15.65 -16.60 13.27
N SER A 32 14.93 -17.65 13.69
CA SER A 32 13.49 -17.79 13.41
C SER A 32 12.66 -16.58 13.85
N TRP A 33 13.12 -15.81 14.84
CA TRP A 33 12.50 -14.57 15.28
C TRP A 33 12.51 -13.46 14.21
N CYS A 34 13.39 -13.51 13.20
CA CYS A 34 13.43 -12.56 12.09
C CYS A 34 12.19 -12.64 11.18
N LEU A 35 11.41 -13.72 11.27
CA LEU A 35 10.12 -13.83 10.58
C LEU A 35 9.07 -12.89 11.17
N ASN A 36 9.22 -12.44 12.43
CA ASN A 36 8.32 -11.44 13.00
C ASN A 36 8.69 -10.05 12.51
N PRO A 37 7.82 -9.37 11.72
CA PRO A 37 8.09 -8.03 11.21
C PRO A 37 8.02 -6.94 12.30
N HIS A 38 7.57 -7.28 13.52
CA HIS A 38 7.18 -6.32 14.55
C HIS A 38 7.83 -6.62 15.90
N LEU A 39 9.11 -6.27 16.01
CA LEU A 39 9.81 -6.41 17.29
C LEU A 39 9.48 -5.27 18.26
N THR A 40 9.22 -5.61 19.49
CA THR A 40 9.14 -4.66 20.61
C THR A 40 10.54 -4.32 21.12
N VAL A 41 10.66 -3.23 21.88
CA VAL A 41 11.91 -2.88 22.58
C VAL A 41 12.33 -4.00 23.54
N ARG A 42 11.38 -4.68 24.20
CA ARG A 42 11.67 -5.83 25.08
C ARG A 42 12.32 -6.96 24.30
N GLU A 43 11.68 -7.42 23.22
CA GLU A 43 12.22 -8.47 22.36
C GLU A 43 13.58 -8.08 21.76
N THR A 44 13.73 -6.81 21.36
CA THR A 44 15.00 -6.29 20.83
C THR A 44 16.13 -6.41 21.87
N ILE A 45 15.84 -6.13 23.16
CA ILE A 45 16.81 -6.31 24.25
C ILE A 45 17.17 -7.78 24.43
N GLU A 46 16.20 -8.67 24.37
CA GLU A 46 16.40 -10.13 24.51
C GLU A 46 17.27 -10.67 23.37
N TYR A 47 16.94 -10.31 22.13
CA TYR A 47 17.70 -10.74 20.96
C TYR A 47 19.10 -10.12 20.92
N LEU A 48 19.25 -8.85 21.33
CA LEU A 48 20.57 -8.21 21.40
C LEU A 48 21.49 -8.91 22.39
N ARG A 49 20.99 -9.37 23.54
CA ARG A 49 21.77 -10.19 24.49
C ARG A 49 22.20 -11.50 23.84
N GLY A 50 21.25 -12.21 23.22
CA GLY A 50 21.56 -13.45 22.52
C GLY A 50 22.60 -13.27 21.40
N GLU A 51 22.57 -12.14 20.67
CA GLU A 51 23.58 -11.85 19.64
C GLU A 51 24.97 -11.60 20.25
N ILE A 52 25.05 -10.94 21.40
CA ILE A 52 26.33 -10.73 22.09
C ILE A 52 26.90 -12.06 22.58
N ASP A 53 26.07 -12.93 23.19
CA ASP A 53 26.49 -14.25 23.67
C ASP A 53 26.95 -15.16 22.50
N ARG A 54 26.54 -14.89 21.27
CA ARG A 54 26.94 -15.65 20.07
C ARG A 54 28.40 -15.41 19.67
N PHE A 55 29.05 -14.33 20.06
CA PHE A 55 30.48 -14.12 19.78
C PHE A 55 31.37 -15.24 20.34
N GLU A 56 30.95 -15.85 21.46
CA GLU A 56 31.66 -16.99 22.05
C GLU A 56 31.45 -18.32 21.31
N ILE A 57 30.41 -18.41 20.49
CA ILE A 57 29.96 -19.69 19.91
C ILE A 57 30.24 -19.78 18.39
N VAL A 58 30.15 -18.66 17.66
CA VAL A 58 30.29 -18.66 16.19
C VAL A 58 31.78 -18.78 15.81
N PRO A 59 32.07 -19.50 14.70
CA PRO A 59 33.42 -19.53 14.13
C PRO A 59 33.89 -18.16 13.68
N ASP A 60 35.19 -17.92 13.79
CA ASP A 60 35.80 -16.74 13.19
C ASP A 60 35.58 -16.71 11.69
N GLY A 61 35.25 -15.53 11.19
CA GLY A 61 35.01 -15.31 9.77
C GLY A 61 33.72 -14.56 9.50
N TRP A 62 32.99 -14.96 8.46
CA TRP A 62 31.78 -14.27 8.03
C TRP A 62 30.67 -14.28 9.13
N GLN A 63 30.58 -15.34 9.93
CA GLN A 63 29.58 -15.46 11.00
C GLN A 63 29.79 -14.38 12.06
N THR A 64 31.04 -14.16 12.50
CA THR A 64 31.40 -13.08 13.43
C THR A 64 31.04 -11.71 12.87
N GLY A 65 31.26 -11.49 11.55
CA GLY A 65 30.87 -10.24 10.86
C GLY A 65 29.34 -10.04 10.83
N GLU A 66 28.58 -11.09 10.60
CA GLU A 66 27.10 -11.03 10.64
C GLU A 66 26.60 -10.74 12.07
N VAL A 67 27.14 -11.40 13.10
CA VAL A 67 26.81 -11.13 14.52
C VAL A 67 27.15 -9.67 14.87
N ALA A 68 28.32 -9.16 14.50
CA ALA A 68 28.69 -7.77 14.74
C ALA A 68 27.73 -6.78 14.06
N THR A 69 27.31 -7.09 12.84
CA THR A 69 26.29 -6.32 12.11
C THR A 69 24.95 -6.34 12.83
N ASN A 70 24.53 -7.48 13.36
CA ASN A 70 23.26 -7.61 14.10
C ASN A 70 23.31 -6.83 15.43
N VAL A 71 24.39 -6.92 16.17
CA VAL A 71 24.59 -6.12 17.41
C VAL A 71 24.53 -4.64 17.11
N PHE A 72 25.19 -4.16 16.06
CA PHE A 72 25.08 -2.78 15.58
C PHE A 72 23.64 -2.38 15.29
N LEU A 73 22.93 -3.16 14.45
CA LEU A 73 21.56 -2.85 14.01
C LEU A 73 20.56 -2.84 15.17
N LEU A 74 20.61 -3.83 16.05
CA LEU A 74 19.72 -3.94 17.21
C LEU A 74 20.02 -2.82 18.23
N SER A 75 21.29 -2.50 18.46
CA SER A 75 21.69 -1.42 19.37
C SER A 75 21.21 -0.05 18.89
N CYS A 76 21.30 0.22 17.58
CA CYS A 76 20.81 1.46 16.99
C CYS A 76 19.27 1.51 16.95
N ALA A 77 18.59 0.36 16.77
CA ALA A 77 17.14 0.29 16.90
C ALA A 77 16.67 0.70 18.29
N LEU A 78 17.33 0.20 19.33
CA LEU A 78 17.07 0.56 20.71
C LEU A 78 17.31 2.05 20.98
N LEU A 79 18.43 2.59 20.49
CA LEU A 79 18.72 4.02 20.57
C LEU A 79 17.62 4.88 19.91
N ASN A 80 17.19 4.49 18.72
CA ASN A 80 16.09 5.18 18.01
C ASN A 80 14.79 5.16 18.82
N ALA A 81 14.40 4.02 19.40
CA ALA A 81 13.19 3.90 20.21
C ALA A 81 13.27 4.78 21.47
N VAL A 82 14.43 4.83 22.13
CA VAL A 82 14.68 5.71 23.28
C VAL A 82 14.61 7.18 22.90
N ASP A 83 15.19 7.58 21.77
CA ASP A 83 15.13 8.96 21.28
C ASP A 83 13.70 9.38 20.91
N GLU A 84 12.88 8.48 20.34
CA GLU A 84 11.47 8.73 20.10
C GLU A 84 10.67 8.88 21.41
N TYR A 85 10.91 8.00 22.39
CA TYR A 85 10.29 8.09 23.71
C TYR A 85 10.65 9.41 24.43
N LEU A 86 11.93 9.82 24.40
CA LEU A 86 12.40 11.07 25.01
C LEU A 86 11.78 12.31 24.35
N ARG A 87 11.46 12.24 23.07
CA ARG A 87 10.75 13.30 22.38
C ARG A 87 9.32 13.45 22.90
N GLY A 88 8.63 12.35 23.16
CA GLY A 88 7.25 12.28 23.63
C GLY A 88 6.19 12.68 22.59
N PRO A 89 4.93 12.59 22.94
CA PRO A 89 3.83 12.99 22.07
C PRO A 89 3.91 14.50 21.80
N THR A 90 3.92 14.88 20.52
CA THR A 90 3.82 16.29 20.13
C THR A 90 2.36 16.64 19.88
N LEU A 91 1.85 17.65 20.59
CA LEU A 91 0.58 18.29 20.27
C LEU A 91 0.61 18.83 18.83
N ARG A 92 -0.07 18.16 17.91
CA ARG A 92 -0.24 18.65 16.55
C ARG A 92 -1.41 19.61 16.48
N MET A 93 -1.16 20.86 16.82
CA MET A 93 -2.16 21.91 16.55
C MET A 93 -2.22 22.16 15.02
N PRO A 94 -3.40 22.20 14.39
CA PRO A 94 -3.52 22.56 12.98
C PRO A 94 -2.75 23.87 12.69
N ARG A 95 -2.00 23.90 11.58
CA ARG A 95 -1.15 25.06 11.20
C ARG A 95 -1.93 26.37 11.22
N GLN A 96 -3.22 26.33 10.91
CA GLN A 96 -4.13 27.48 10.88
C GLN A 96 -4.46 28.02 12.29
N LEU A 97 -4.63 27.15 13.29
CA LEU A 97 -4.83 27.55 14.70
C LEU A 97 -3.52 28.01 15.35
N ALA A 98 -2.38 27.40 14.97
CA ALA A 98 -1.05 27.82 15.45
C ALA A 98 -0.64 29.21 14.96
N ALA A 99 -1.24 29.72 13.88
CA ALA A 99 -1.01 31.07 13.37
C ALA A 99 -1.73 32.16 14.20
N LEU A 100 -2.80 31.82 14.93
CA LEU A 100 -3.53 32.72 15.77
C LEU A 100 -2.72 33.08 17.06
N ARG A 101 -2.82 34.34 17.53
CA ARG A 101 -2.12 34.79 18.76
C ARG A 101 -2.50 33.96 20.00
N VAL A 102 -3.75 33.53 20.09
CA VAL A 102 -4.29 32.68 21.20
C VAL A 102 -3.69 31.26 21.11
N GLY A 103 -3.54 30.69 19.91
CA GLY A 103 -2.93 29.37 19.72
C GLY A 103 -1.46 29.31 20.13
N ARG A 104 -0.70 30.40 19.97
CA ARG A 104 0.69 30.52 20.45
C ARG A 104 0.80 30.52 21.97
N GLY A 105 -0.14 31.20 22.66
CA GLY A 105 -0.21 31.21 24.11
C GLY A 105 -0.58 29.85 24.71
N ALA A 106 -1.61 29.20 24.16
CA ALA A 106 -2.03 27.86 24.55
C ALA A 106 -0.91 26.82 24.34
N ARG A 107 -0.19 26.89 23.23
CA ARG A 107 0.97 26.03 22.96
C ARG A 107 2.09 26.19 23.98
N ARG A 108 2.40 27.44 24.39
CA ARG A 108 3.42 27.70 25.44
C ARG A 108 3.01 27.16 26.80
N ALA A 109 1.72 27.25 27.15
CA ALA A 109 1.20 26.75 28.41
C ALA A 109 1.19 25.20 28.46
N THR A 110 0.74 24.52 27.37
CA THR A 110 0.76 23.06 27.27
C THR A 110 2.19 22.53 27.25
N ASP A 111 3.10 23.16 26.53
CA ASP A 111 4.54 22.81 26.50
C ASP A 111 5.18 22.90 27.90
N LYS A 112 4.80 23.92 28.75
CA LYS A 112 5.29 24.04 30.13
C LYS A 112 4.73 22.95 31.04
N LEU A 113 3.45 22.62 30.90
CA LEU A 113 2.78 21.58 31.71
C LEU A 113 3.40 20.19 31.41
N GLU A 114 3.64 19.89 30.14
CA GLU A 114 4.30 18.65 29.72
C GLU A 114 5.73 18.55 30.29
N ASP A 115 6.51 19.63 30.26
CA ASP A 115 7.86 19.64 30.86
C ASP A 115 7.85 19.31 32.35
N ILE A 116 6.91 19.83 33.12
CA ILE A 116 6.80 19.61 34.56
C ILE A 116 6.41 18.18 34.89
N LEU A 117 5.40 17.63 34.19
CA LEU A 117 4.85 16.29 34.43
C LEU A 117 5.83 15.16 34.05
N TRP A 118 6.62 15.36 32.99
CA TRP A 118 7.49 14.32 32.43
C TRP A 118 8.96 14.48 32.80
N HIS A 119 9.38 15.55 33.46
CA HIS A 119 10.79 15.90 33.67
C HIS A 119 11.57 14.82 34.43
N ARG A 120 11.03 14.30 35.55
CA ARG A 120 11.73 13.30 36.38
C ARG A 120 11.88 11.94 35.72
N ARG A 121 10.83 11.49 35.01
CA ARG A 121 10.82 10.19 34.32
C ARG A 121 11.77 10.20 33.12
N ARG A 122 11.75 11.26 32.34
CA ARG A 122 12.65 11.47 31.19
C ARG A 122 14.13 11.66 31.59
N ALA A 123 14.41 12.22 32.75
CA ALA A 123 15.78 12.40 33.22
C ALA A 123 16.53 11.07 33.45
N ARG A 124 15.82 10.03 33.96
CA ARG A 124 16.41 8.69 34.12
C ARG A 124 16.71 8.05 32.75
N VAL A 125 15.75 8.10 31.82
CA VAL A 125 15.92 7.55 30.47
C VAL A 125 17.02 8.30 29.69
N ARG A 126 17.11 9.62 29.87
CA ARG A 126 18.19 10.43 29.27
C ARG A 126 19.58 10.01 29.75
N ARG A 127 19.78 9.84 31.06
CA ARG A 127 21.06 9.34 31.63
C ARG A 127 21.38 7.92 31.16
N TRP A 128 20.35 7.08 31.01
CA TRP A 128 20.51 5.76 30.42
C TRP A 128 20.96 5.89 28.94
N ARG A 129 20.32 6.75 28.16
CA ARG A 129 20.65 6.99 26.74
C ARG A 129 22.11 7.48 26.57
N GLU A 130 22.58 8.38 27.42
CA GLU A 130 23.97 8.89 27.37
C GLU A 130 25.00 7.78 27.60
N ARG A 131 24.76 6.93 28.62
CA ARG A 131 25.61 5.78 28.88
C ARG A 131 25.53 4.71 27.78
N TRP A 132 24.33 4.48 27.25
CA TRP A 132 24.12 3.60 26.12
C TRP A 132 24.89 4.05 24.87
N GLN A 133 24.83 5.34 24.57
CA GLN A 133 25.59 5.92 23.47
C GLN A 133 27.10 5.68 23.62
N SER A 134 27.64 5.86 24.81
CA SER A 134 29.08 5.63 25.07
C SER A 134 29.47 4.15 24.88
N ALA A 135 28.64 3.20 25.34
CA ALA A 135 28.92 1.78 25.14
C ALA A 135 28.82 1.38 23.67
N LEU A 136 27.85 1.97 22.95
CA LEU A 136 27.67 1.76 21.51
C LEU A 136 28.85 2.35 20.70
N ASP A 137 29.32 3.56 21.04
CA ASP A 137 30.45 4.18 20.36
C ASP A 137 31.72 3.33 20.53
N ASP A 138 31.96 2.78 21.74
CA ASP A 138 33.07 1.85 22.02
C ASP A 138 32.95 0.57 21.17
N PHE A 139 31.77 -0.02 21.06
CA PHE A 139 31.54 -1.19 20.20
C PHE A 139 31.75 -0.86 18.70
N LEU A 140 31.22 0.28 18.24
CA LEU A 140 31.32 0.68 16.84
C LEU A 140 32.73 0.99 16.39
N SER A 141 33.66 1.33 17.31
CA SER A 141 35.08 1.49 16.99
C SER A 141 35.71 0.20 16.42
N VAL A 142 35.26 -0.97 16.90
CA VAL A 142 35.68 -2.27 16.37
C VAL A 142 35.00 -2.58 15.03
N VAL A 143 33.70 -2.28 14.91
CA VAL A 143 32.98 -2.44 13.64
C VAL A 143 33.62 -1.60 12.50
N VAL A 144 34.05 -0.40 12.81
CA VAL A 144 34.73 0.50 11.86
C VAL A 144 36.12 -0.02 11.46
N ALA A 145 36.85 -0.66 12.38
CA ALA A 145 38.14 -1.28 12.10
C ALA A 145 38.00 -2.49 11.13
N GLY A 146 36.82 -3.12 11.08
CA GLY A 146 36.50 -4.20 10.13
C GLY A 146 37.46 -5.40 10.24
N GLU A 147 37.99 -5.86 9.11
CA GLU A 147 38.89 -7.02 9.05
C GLU A 147 40.20 -6.83 9.83
N ALA A 148 40.59 -5.60 10.17
CA ALA A 148 41.75 -5.31 11.00
C ALA A 148 41.49 -5.48 12.50
N ALA A 149 40.24 -5.68 12.91
CA ALA A 149 39.87 -5.87 14.31
C ALA A 149 40.20 -7.29 14.79
N ASP A 150 40.77 -7.39 16.02
CA ASP A 150 40.89 -8.67 16.69
C ASP A 150 39.49 -9.21 17.04
N PRO A 151 39.14 -10.45 16.67
CA PRO A 151 37.86 -11.09 17.01
C PRO A 151 37.50 -10.99 18.50
N ALA A 152 38.46 -11.16 19.40
CA ALA A 152 38.26 -11.04 20.85
C ALA A 152 37.76 -9.65 21.28
N SER A 153 38.05 -8.61 20.50
CA SER A 153 37.58 -7.24 20.75
C SER A 153 36.07 -7.09 20.62
N PHE A 154 35.42 -7.88 19.78
CA PHE A 154 33.96 -7.86 19.62
C PHE A 154 33.28 -8.38 20.88
N ASP A 155 33.78 -9.48 21.47
CA ASP A 155 33.24 -10.05 22.70
C ASP A 155 33.41 -9.10 23.89
N GLU A 156 34.64 -8.58 24.11
CA GLU A 156 34.94 -7.64 25.21
C GLU A 156 34.02 -6.40 25.18
N ARG A 157 33.85 -5.80 23.99
CA ARG A 157 33.04 -4.59 23.85
C ARG A 157 31.56 -4.89 23.79
N GLY A 158 31.17 -6.04 23.23
CA GLY A 158 29.80 -6.58 23.30
C GLY A 158 29.36 -6.79 24.75
N SER A 159 30.24 -7.35 25.60
CA SER A 159 29.96 -7.51 27.02
C SER A 159 29.70 -6.19 27.76
N LYS A 160 30.35 -5.08 27.36
CA LYS A 160 30.03 -3.74 27.88
C LYS A 160 28.60 -3.29 27.51
N VAL A 161 28.20 -3.55 26.26
CA VAL A 161 26.83 -3.29 25.78
C VAL A 161 25.85 -4.17 26.59
N ALA A 162 26.12 -5.46 26.79
CA ALA A 162 25.28 -6.37 27.57
C ALA A 162 25.07 -5.91 29.02
N LYS A 163 26.13 -5.43 29.69
CA LYS A 163 26.03 -4.85 31.04
C LYS A 163 25.06 -3.67 31.12
N MET A 164 25.01 -2.83 30.10
CA MET A 164 24.06 -1.72 30.04
C MET A 164 22.60 -2.17 29.93
N LEU A 165 22.33 -3.33 29.30
CA LEU A 165 20.98 -3.91 29.17
C LEU A 165 20.42 -4.44 30.49
N GLN A 166 21.24 -4.59 31.54
CA GLN A 166 20.78 -4.98 32.89
C GLN A 166 20.00 -3.84 33.58
N SER A 167 20.19 -2.59 33.15
CA SER A 167 19.45 -1.44 33.67
C SER A 167 18.04 -1.38 33.04
N PRO A 168 16.95 -1.56 33.82
CA PRO A 168 15.62 -1.68 33.23
C PRO A 168 15.14 -0.34 32.63
N LEU A 169 14.60 -0.43 31.42
CA LEU A 169 13.86 0.64 30.78
C LEU A 169 12.40 0.67 31.29
N PRO A 170 11.69 1.79 31.20
CA PRO A 170 10.29 1.87 31.59
C PRO A 170 9.42 0.83 30.86
N PRO A 171 8.42 0.20 31.53
CA PRO A 171 7.58 -0.83 30.92
C PRO A 171 6.82 -0.35 29.69
N ASP A 172 6.38 0.91 29.68
CA ASP A 172 5.72 1.55 28.55
C ASP A 172 6.66 1.69 27.35
N LEU A 173 7.94 2.00 27.53
CA LEU A 173 8.93 2.00 26.47
C LEU A 173 9.26 0.57 26.00
N GLN A 174 9.33 -0.40 26.91
CA GLN A 174 9.59 -1.80 26.53
C GLN A 174 8.48 -2.40 25.65
N ALA A 175 7.25 -1.89 25.78
CA ALA A 175 6.10 -2.31 24.96
C ALA A 175 6.02 -1.58 23.60
N GLU A 176 6.84 -0.56 23.37
CA GLU A 176 6.90 0.13 22.07
C GLU A 176 7.62 -0.72 21.02
N HIS A 177 7.26 -0.50 19.76
CA HIS A 177 7.90 -1.19 18.63
C HIS A 177 9.09 -0.42 18.11
N ILE A 178 10.13 -1.14 17.69
CA ILE A 178 11.31 -0.52 17.10
C ILE A 178 11.04 0.00 15.70
N GLY A 179 11.65 1.12 15.35
CA GLY A 179 11.70 1.63 13.97
C GLY A 179 12.81 0.93 13.19
N VAL A 180 12.46 0.36 12.04
CA VAL A 180 13.40 -0.32 11.15
C VAL A 180 13.91 0.64 10.08
N PRO A 181 15.23 0.69 9.81
CA PRO A 181 15.82 1.59 8.82
C PRO A 181 15.53 1.08 7.40
N THR A 182 14.84 1.91 6.61
CA THR A 182 14.55 1.63 5.20
C THR A 182 15.79 1.29 4.37
N PRO A 183 16.92 2.00 4.50
CA PRO A 183 18.14 1.74 3.74
C PRO A 183 18.63 0.29 3.85
N PHE A 184 18.65 -0.24 5.05
CA PHE A 184 19.15 -1.59 5.33
C PHE A 184 18.11 -2.69 5.07
N ARG A 185 16.82 -2.35 5.07
CA ARG A 185 15.75 -3.33 4.78
C ARG A 185 15.35 -3.34 3.31
N ARG A 186 15.35 -2.17 2.62
CA ARG A 186 14.71 -2.04 1.29
C ARG A 186 15.56 -1.39 0.20
N LEU A 187 16.63 -0.65 0.52
CA LEU A 187 17.36 0.16 -0.45
C LEU A 187 18.75 -0.38 -0.81
N ASP A 188 19.02 -1.65 -0.54
CA ASP A 188 20.27 -2.34 -0.87
C ASP A 188 21.56 -1.76 -0.26
N LEU A 189 21.41 -0.82 0.69
CA LEU A 189 22.52 -0.20 1.39
C LEU A 189 22.97 -1.03 2.58
N THR A 190 24.25 -0.93 2.89
CA THR A 190 24.92 -1.58 4.01
C THR A 190 25.59 -0.53 4.91
N HIS A 191 26.06 -0.91 6.09
CA HIS A 191 26.87 -0.03 6.92
C HIS A 191 28.19 0.35 6.24
N LEU A 192 28.75 -0.52 5.39
CA LEU A 192 29.98 -0.27 4.62
C LEU A 192 29.81 0.88 3.61
N ASP A 193 28.61 1.07 3.07
CA ASP A 193 28.33 2.20 2.17
C ASP A 193 28.40 3.54 2.91
N PHE A 194 27.95 3.57 4.18
CA PHE A 194 28.06 4.77 5.02
C PHE A 194 29.49 5.04 5.48
N LEU A 195 30.29 4.01 5.72
CA LEU A 195 31.73 4.16 5.94
C LEU A 195 32.43 4.74 4.70
N ALA A 196 32.12 4.22 3.52
CA ALA A 196 32.65 4.75 2.24
C ALA A 196 32.22 6.22 2.02
N LEU A 197 30.96 6.56 2.34
CA LEU A 197 30.45 7.93 2.28
C LEU A 197 31.21 8.86 3.27
N GLY A 198 31.48 8.37 4.47
CA GLY A 198 32.30 9.06 5.47
C GLY A 198 33.72 9.28 4.96
N GLN A 199 34.36 8.30 4.34
CA GLN A 199 35.70 8.44 3.72
C GLN A 199 35.69 9.45 2.56
N ASN A 200 34.60 9.55 1.77
CA ASN A 200 34.43 10.58 0.75
C ASN A 200 34.39 11.99 1.38
N PHE A 201 33.73 12.14 2.53
CA PHE A 201 33.73 13.39 3.29
C PHE A 201 35.11 13.73 3.77
N ILE A 202 35.84 12.81 4.41
CA ILE A 202 37.17 12.97 4.97
C ILE A 202 38.18 13.43 3.91
N ARG A 203 38.12 12.81 2.72
CA ARG A 203 39.00 13.20 1.59
C ARG A 203 38.74 14.63 1.09
N ARG A 204 37.47 15.03 1.09
CA ARG A 204 37.06 16.35 0.57
C ARG A 204 37.23 17.48 1.58
N PHE A 205 37.17 17.18 2.90
CA PHE A 205 37.28 18.14 4.01
C PHE A 205 38.27 17.64 5.07
N PRO A 206 39.55 17.72 4.81
CA PRO A 206 40.59 17.07 5.63
C PRO A 206 40.90 17.77 6.97
N ASP A 207 40.27 18.91 7.27
CA ASP A 207 40.48 19.62 8.55
C ASP A 207 39.91 18.81 9.73
N ARG A 208 40.79 18.23 10.54
CA ARG A 208 40.51 17.41 11.72
C ARG A 208 40.17 18.22 12.98
N PHE A 209 40.46 19.50 12.99
CA PHE A 209 40.23 20.37 14.14
C PHE A 209 38.87 21.02 14.14
N GLN A 210 38.14 20.98 13.03
CA GLN A 210 36.77 21.50 12.95
C GLN A 210 35.83 20.71 13.86
N ALA A 211 35.05 21.45 14.67
CA ALA A 211 33.97 20.83 15.43
C ALA A 211 32.83 20.35 14.49
N ILE A 212 32.42 19.08 14.59
CA ILE A 212 31.42 18.45 13.74
C ILE A 212 30.17 18.10 14.56
N LEU A 213 29.00 18.39 14.00
CA LEU A 213 27.72 17.88 14.44
C LEU A 213 27.13 16.93 13.37
N LEU A 214 27.04 15.64 13.69
CA LEU A 214 26.32 14.65 12.90
C LEU A 214 24.82 14.77 13.20
N LEU A 215 24.05 15.26 12.24
CA LEU A 215 22.61 15.47 12.38
C LEU A 215 21.84 14.40 11.61
N GLY A 216 21.49 13.32 12.27
CA GLY A 216 20.77 12.20 11.67
C GLY A 216 19.29 12.48 11.53
N VAL A 217 18.73 12.26 10.34
CA VAL A 217 17.29 12.27 10.12
C VAL A 217 16.71 10.90 10.52
N ARG A 218 15.91 10.88 11.60
CA ARG A 218 15.30 9.61 12.09
C ARG A 218 14.28 9.06 11.06
N THR A 219 14.15 7.74 10.81
CA THR A 219 14.75 6.62 11.55
C THR A 219 16.20 6.33 11.11
N SER A 220 16.49 6.46 9.84
CA SER A 220 17.77 6.08 9.19
C SER A 220 18.99 6.73 9.85
N GLY A 221 18.90 8.02 10.13
CA GLY A 221 19.98 8.77 10.77
C GLY A 221 20.37 8.29 12.17
N SER A 222 19.49 7.56 12.87
CA SER A 222 19.81 6.95 14.19
C SER A 222 20.80 5.79 14.07
N TYR A 223 20.97 5.22 12.88
CA TYR A 223 21.97 4.20 12.56
C TYR A 223 23.24 4.80 11.98
N PHE A 224 23.10 5.86 11.16
CA PHE A 224 24.25 6.45 10.47
C PHE A 224 25.10 7.35 11.36
N ALA A 225 24.48 8.12 12.25
CA ALA A 225 25.19 9.09 13.07
C ALA A 225 26.18 8.43 14.05
N PRO A 226 25.82 7.36 14.80
CA PRO A 226 26.79 6.66 15.65
C PRO A 226 27.92 6.02 14.85
N LEU A 227 27.63 5.39 13.70
CA LEU A 227 28.62 4.74 12.86
C LEU A 227 29.64 5.75 12.30
N LEU A 228 29.17 6.87 11.73
CA LEU A 228 30.04 7.92 11.21
C LEU A 228 30.80 8.66 12.31
N ARG A 229 30.25 8.74 13.53
CA ARG A 229 30.94 9.26 14.67
C ARG A 229 32.20 8.43 14.99
N ALA A 230 32.01 7.11 15.11
CA ALA A 230 33.10 6.18 15.35
C ALA A 230 34.19 6.28 14.25
N LEU A 231 33.75 6.36 12.97
CA LEU A 231 34.69 6.55 11.85
C LEU A 231 35.51 7.87 11.98
N LEU A 232 34.83 9.01 12.19
CA LEU A 232 35.49 10.29 12.27
C LEU A 232 36.46 10.39 13.48
N GLU A 233 36.06 9.81 14.63
CA GLU A 233 36.92 9.73 15.82
C GLU A 233 38.16 8.85 15.56
N ALA A 234 37.97 7.70 14.88
CA ALA A 234 39.08 6.82 14.46
C ALA A 234 40.06 7.53 13.48
N GLU A 235 39.52 8.40 12.64
CA GLU A 235 40.30 9.21 11.69
C GLU A 235 40.89 10.50 12.29
N GLY A 236 40.78 10.68 13.59
CA GLY A 236 41.45 11.75 14.34
C GLY A 236 40.69 13.07 14.45
N TYR A 237 39.38 13.11 14.16
CA TYR A 237 38.56 14.29 14.45
C TYR A 237 38.34 14.44 15.96
N GLN A 238 38.75 15.56 16.53
CA GLN A 238 38.79 15.74 17.99
C GLN A 238 37.44 16.07 18.62
N THR A 239 36.53 16.72 17.89
CA THR A 239 35.26 17.21 18.42
C THR A 239 34.12 16.78 17.49
N VAL A 240 33.56 15.58 17.76
CA VAL A 240 32.42 15.03 17.03
C VAL A 240 31.25 14.85 17.99
N SER A 241 30.12 15.45 17.67
CA SER A 241 28.86 15.27 18.40
C SER A 241 27.77 14.73 17.47
N SER A 242 26.80 14.02 18.02
CA SER A 242 25.68 13.45 17.25
C SER A 242 24.34 13.84 17.86
N LEU A 243 23.37 14.12 16.98
CA LEU A 243 21.99 14.41 17.32
C LEU A 243 21.08 13.83 16.25
N THR A 244 19.92 13.31 16.64
CA THR A 244 18.92 12.84 15.69
C THR A 244 17.66 13.69 15.75
N VAL A 245 17.03 13.95 14.60
CA VAL A 245 15.83 14.79 14.48
C VAL A 245 14.79 14.21 13.54
N GLN A 246 13.53 14.61 13.69
CA GLN A 246 12.44 14.33 12.74
C GLN A 246 11.89 15.65 12.18
N PRO A 247 12.47 16.20 11.12
CA PRO A 247 12.14 17.55 10.63
C PRO A 247 10.65 17.75 10.36
N ASN A 248 9.99 16.75 9.79
CA ASN A 248 8.55 16.78 9.47
C ASN A 248 7.64 16.85 10.72
N LYS A 249 8.14 16.44 11.88
CA LYS A 249 7.41 16.52 13.15
C LYS A 249 7.81 17.75 14.00
N GLY A 250 8.78 18.55 13.52
CA GLY A 250 9.37 19.70 14.22
C GLY A 250 10.39 19.28 15.27
N LEU A 251 11.11 20.24 15.83
CA LEU A 251 12.14 20.02 16.86
C LEU A 251 11.53 19.98 18.27
N GLY A 252 11.99 19.02 19.08
CA GLY A 252 11.79 19.06 20.52
C GLY A 252 12.64 20.17 21.19
N ARG A 253 12.26 20.58 22.41
CA ARG A 253 13.00 21.65 23.13
C ARG A 253 14.46 21.28 23.40
N TRP A 254 14.72 20.02 23.69
CA TRP A 254 16.09 19.53 23.90
C TRP A 254 16.87 19.57 22.58
N GLU A 255 16.32 19.04 21.49
CA GLU A 255 16.94 19.08 20.16
C GLU A 255 17.27 20.53 19.74
N CYS A 256 16.34 21.46 19.97
CA CYS A 256 16.54 22.86 19.68
C CYS A 256 17.67 23.50 20.53
N ARG A 257 17.78 23.14 21.82
CA ARG A 257 18.86 23.63 22.69
C ARG A 257 20.23 23.11 22.26
N GLU A 258 20.35 21.83 21.93
CA GLU A 258 21.61 21.26 21.45
C GLU A 258 22.04 21.86 20.10
N LEU A 259 21.11 22.02 19.16
CA LEU A 259 21.40 22.69 17.88
C LEU A 259 21.89 24.11 18.08
N LYS A 260 21.28 24.91 18.99
CA LYS A 260 21.72 26.25 19.30
C LYS A 260 23.12 26.28 19.92
N ARG A 261 23.42 25.33 20.83
CA ARG A 261 24.76 25.21 21.46
C ARG A 261 25.83 24.89 20.41
N CYS A 262 25.52 23.98 19.46
CA CYS A 262 26.42 23.64 18.36
C CYS A 262 26.60 24.83 17.39
N ALA A 263 25.55 25.58 17.09
CA ALA A 263 25.65 26.78 16.27
C ALA A 263 26.57 27.87 16.90
N GLN A 264 26.42 28.09 18.23
CA GLN A 264 27.26 29.01 18.98
C GLN A 264 28.75 28.61 19.02
N ARG A 265 29.04 27.29 18.98
CA ARG A 265 30.39 26.74 18.90
C ARG A 265 30.96 26.74 17.47
N GLY A 266 30.21 27.19 16.48
CA GLY A 266 30.65 27.23 15.09
C GLY A 266 30.79 25.85 14.43
N CYS A 267 30.09 24.84 14.90
CA CYS A 267 30.14 23.47 14.36
C CYS A 267 29.77 23.44 12.89
N THR A 268 30.43 22.56 12.14
CA THR A 268 29.96 22.12 10.80
C THR A 268 28.93 21.01 10.97
N VAL A 269 27.75 21.15 10.36
CA VAL A 269 26.66 20.18 10.45
C VAL A 269 26.71 19.25 9.26
N LEU A 270 26.81 17.95 9.53
CA LEU A 270 26.65 16.88 8.54
C LEU A 270 25.27 16.27 8.67
N ILE A 271 24.38 16.58 7.75
CA ILE A 271 23.01 16.05 7.70
C ILE A 271 23.06 14.68 7.04
N LEU A 272 22.60 13.67 7.79
CA LEU A 272 22.62 12.27 7.39
C LEU A 272 21.20 11.78 7.15
N ASP A 273 20.95 11.30 5.94
CA ASP A 273 19.66 10.71 5.54
C ASP A 273 19.89 9.54 4.58
N ASP A 274 18.84 8.79 4.29
CA ASP A 274 18.88 7.74 3.26
C ASP A 274 18.88 8.34 1.84
N ALA A 275 18.92 7.48 0.83
CA ALA A 275 18.92 7.90 -0.57
C ALA A 275 17.63 8.68 -0.89
N PRO A 276 17.68 10.00 -1.09
CA PRO A 276 16.47 10.82 -1.18
C PRO A 276 15.79 10.66 -2.53
N HIS A 277 14.49 10.43 -2.51
CA HIS A 277 13.66 10.54 -3.71
C HIS A 277 13.41 11.99 -4.12
N THR A 278 13.34 12.90 -3.16
CA THR A 278 13.25 14.35 -3.37
C THR A 278 14.10 15.05 -2.29
N ALA A 279 14.60 16.21 -2.61
CA ALA A 279 15.39 16.99 -1.63
C ALA A 279 14.55 17.52 -0.43
N GLY A 280 13.23 17.25 -0.37
CA GLY A 280 12.31 17.91 0.54
C GLY A 280 12.70 17.84 2.03
N THR A 281 13.04 16.66 2.55
CA THR A 281 13.42 16.47 3.95
C THR A 281 14.75 17.15 4.24
N ILE A 282 15.72 17.04 3.33
CA ILE A 282 17.04 17.66 3.46
C ILE A 282 16.91 19.18 3.42
N LEU A 283 16.19 19.75 2.45
CA LEU A 283 15.92 21.20 2.38
C LEU A 283 15.24 21.73 3.64
N LEU A 284 14.23 20.99 4.16
CA LEU A 284 13.59 21.34 5.43
C LEU A 284 14.58 21.34 6.59
N THR A 285 15.50 20.37 6.62
CA THR A 285 16.53 20.28 7.66
C THR A 285 17.53 21.42 7.53
N PHE A 286 17.94 21.78 6.32
CA PHE A 286 18.78 22.98 6.07
C PHE A 286 18.09 24.25 6.57
N ASP A 287 16.81 24.43 6.27
CA ASP A 287 16.02 25.59 6.71
C ASP A 287 15.91 25.65 8.24
N ILE A 288 15.69 24.54 8.91
CA ILE A 288 15.69 24.44 10.37
C ILE A 288 17.05 24.86 10.93
N CYS A 289 18.17 24.35 10.40
CA CYS A 289 19.51 24.68 10.85
C CYS A 289 19.82 26.17 10.65
N ARG A 290 19.45 26.75 9.51
CA ARG A 290 19.61 28.20 9.25
C ARG A 290 18.84 29.05 10.28
N ARG A 291 17.60 28.69 10.59
CA ARG A 291 16.77 29.38 11.60
C ARG A 291 17.34 29.26 13.01
N VAL A 292 18.09 28.22 13.30
CA VAL A 292 18.76 28.03 14.59
C VAL A 292 20.03 28.89 14.70
N GLY A 293 20.64 29.29 13.55
CA GLY A 293 21.78 30.18 13.50
C GLY A 293 23.04 29.60 12.82
N PHE A 294 22.95 28.47 12.11
CA PHE A 294 24.07 27.96 11.32
C PHE A 294 24.23 28.73 10.01
N GLY A 295 25.45 29.12 9.68
CA GLY A 295 25.78 29.74 8.39
C GLY A 295 25.67 28.74 7.21
N PRO A 296 25.41 29.21 5.97
CA PRO A 296 25.21 28.34 4.81
C PRO A 296 26.45 27.49 4.48
N GLY A 297 27.65 27.98 4.66
CA GLY A 297 28.90 27.23 4.44
C GLY A 297 29.14 26.09 5.44
N LYS A 298 28.45 26.11 6.60
CA LYS A 298 28.58 25.12 7.66
C LYS A 298 27.63 23.96 7.55
N LEU A 299 26.76 23.92 6.51
CA LEU A 299 25.79 22.86 6.31
C LEU A 299 26.21 21.95 5.15
N LYS A 300 26.35 20.66 5.42
CA LYS A 300 26.67 19.62 4.44
C LYS A 300 25.65 18.49 4.54
N ALA A 301 25.23 17.93 3.41
CA ALA A 301 24.43 16.71 3.36
C ALA A 301 25.33 15.54 2.93
N LEU A 302 25.33 14.47 3.71
CA LEU A 302 25.98 13.21 3.40
C LEU A 302 24.91 12.16 3.14
N VAL A 303 24.72 11.79 1.89
CA VAL A 303 23.64 10.91 1.47
C VAL A 303 24.06 10.04 0.29
N PRO A 304 23.64 8.77 0.23
CA PRO A 304 23.82 7.97 -0.99
C PRO A 304 22.91 8.49 -2.11
N THR A 305 23.35 8.35 -3.35
CA THR A 305 22.56 8.74 -4.52
C THR A 305 21.64 7.62 -4.92
N HIS A 306 20.34 7.88 -5.10
CA HIS A 306 19.40 6.91 -5.62
C HIS A 306 19.69 6.65 -7.12
N ALA A 307 19.70 5.37 -7.53
CA ALA A 307 20.06 4.98 -8.91
C ALA A 307 19.27 5.74 -9.99
N GLU A 308 18.00 6.00 -9.73
CA GLU A 308 17.09 6.65 -10.70
C GLU A 308 17.03 8.17 -10.59
N ARG A 309 17.62 8.77 -9.57
CA ARG A 309 17.44 10.21 -9.25
C ARG A 309 18.75 10.90 -8.95
N ARG A 310 19.68 10.83 -9.88
CA ARG A 310 21.02 11.40 -9.75
C ARG A 310 21.06 12.93 -9.64
N ASN A 311 19.98 13.63 -9.97
CA ASN A 311 19.92 15.11 -10.04
C ASN A 311 19.13 15.79 -8.90
N TRP A 312 18.79 15.07 -7.83
CA TRP A 312 17.99 15.60 -6.71
C TRP A 312 18.67 16.79 -6.00
N PHE A 313 19.99 16.87 -6.03
CA PHE A 313 20.79 17.89 -5.34
C PHE A 313 20.87 19.24 -6.04
N ARG A 314 20.35 19.40 -7.28
CA ARG A 314 20.40 20.67 -8.02
C ARG A 314 19.77 21.86 -7.29
N SER A 315 18.92 21.63 -6.31
CA SER A 315 18.28 22.66 -5.48
C SER A 315 19.09 23.02 -4.23
N LEU A 316 20.22 22.35 -3.97
CA LEU A 316 21.08 22.60 -2.83
C LEU A 316 22.27 23.51 -3.23
N PRO A 317 22.83 24.28 -2.26
CA PRO A 317 24.01 25.09 -2.53
C PRO A 317 25.18 24.26 -3.04
N ASP A 318 26.01 24.87 -3.90
CA ASP A 318 27.22 24.23 -4.38
C ASP A 318 28.13 23.81 -3.21
N ASN A 319 28.83 22.71 -3.37
CA ASN A 319 29.70 22.12 -2.33
C ASN A 319 29.01 21.73 -1.01
N SER A 320 27.68 21.68 -0.95
CA SER A 320 26.94 21.27 0.26
C SER A 320 26.56 19.78 0.29
N VAL A 321 26.86 19.01 -0.75
CA VAL A 321 26.52 17.59 -0.85
C VAL A 321 27.77 16.75 -1.03
N VAL A 322 27.86 15.68 -0.23
CA VAL A 322 28.79 14.56 -0.42
C VAL A 322 27.93 13.34 -0.70
N SER A 323 28.15 12.69 -1.82
CA SER A 323 27.34 11.54 -2.27
C SER A 323 28.19 10.28 -2.45
N LEU A 324 27.51 9.16 -2.49
CA LEU A 324 28.03 7.85 -2.89
C LEU A 324 27.17 7.33 -4.04
N GLU A 325 27.76 7.14 -5.21
CA GLU A 325 27.04 6.70 -6.39
C GLU A 325 26.66 5.21 -6.32
N PRO A 326 25.56 4.78 -6.96
CA PRO A 326 25.07 3.40 -6.87
C PRO A 326 26.12 2.34 -7.25
N GLU A 327 26.96 2.63 -8.25
CA GLU A 327 28.04 1.73 -8.70
C GLU A 327 29.12 1.50 -7.64
N GLN A 328 29.20 2.40 -6.63
CA GLN A 328 30.13 2.30 -5.51
C GLN A 328 29.55 1.54 -4.32
N TRP A 329 28.24 1.20 -4.34
CA TRP A 329 27.61 0.49 -3.23
C TRP A 329 28.19 -0.91 -3.07
N HIS A 330 28.31 -1.34 -1.83
CA HIS A 330 28.89 -2.64 -1.48
C HIS A 330 28.19 -3.78 -2.18
N LYS A 331 26.88 -3.87 -2.12
CA LYS A 331 26.11 -4.94 -2.76
C LYS A 331 26.18 -4.92 -4.29
N HIS A 332 26.34 -3.74 -4.91
CA HIS A 332 26.54 -3.66 -6.35
C HIS A 332 27.88 -4.33 -6.75
N ARG A 333 28.93 -4.15 -5.94
CA ARG A 333 30.23 -4.81 -6.15
C ARG A 333 30.16 -6.32 -5.92
N LEU A 334 29.33 -6.79 -4.97
CA LEU A 334 29.12 -8.23 -4.74
C LEU A 334 28.45 -8.93 -5.93
N LEU A 335 27.66 -8.20 -6.73
CA LEU A 335 27.04 -8.71 -7.95
C LEU A 335 27.93 -8.59 -9.20
N ASP A 336 29.20 -8.14 -9.06
CA ASP A 336 30.16 -8.25 -10.16
C ASP A 336 30.37 -9.71 -10.55
N PRO A 337 30.39 -10.07 -11.85
CA PRO A 337 30.49 -11.45 -12.29
C PRO A 337 31.66 -12.22 -11.69
N LYS A 338 32.84 -11.59 -11.50
CA LYS A 338 34.00 -12.25 -10.92
C LYS A 338 33.84 -12.60 -9.44
N VAL A 339 33.10 -11.75 -8.70
CA VAL A 339 32.79 -12.00 -7.28
C VAL A 339 31.72 -13.07 -7.16
N ALA A 340 30.66 -12.95 -7.98
CA ALA A 340 29.56 -13.90 -8.03
C ALA A 340 30.01 -15.30 -8.45
N GLU A 341 30.94 -15.41 -9.41
CA GLU A 341 31.50 -16.71 -9.85
C GLU A 341 32.16 -17.48 -8.71
N ARG A 342 32.99 -16.83 -7.90
CA ARG A 342 33.62 -17.46 -6.72
C ARG A 342 32.57 -17.96 -5.72
N ARG A 343 31.54 -17.18 -5.44
CA ARG A 343 30.46 -17.58 -4.53
C ARG A 343 29.65 -18.75 -5.08
N LEU A 344 29.35 -18.74 -6.37
CA LEU A 344 28.59 -19.80 -7.02
C LEU A 344 29.42 -21.09 -7.10
N ALA A 345 30.74 -21.01 -7.27
CA ALA A 345 31.60 -22.17 -7.19
C ALA A 345 31.49 -22.87 -5.83
N GLU A 346 31.54 -22.11 -4.70
CA GLU A 346 31.36 -22.67 -3.35
C GLU A 346 30.01 -23.41 -3.20
N TYR A 347 28.93 -22.83 -3.72
CA TYR A 347 27.58 -23.43 -3.63
C TYR A 347 27.44 -24.67 -4.50
N PHE A 348 28.06 -24.72 -5.69
CA PHE A 348 27.96 -25.87 -6.57
C PHE A 348 28.96 -26.99 -6.25
N GLU A 349 30.12 -26.67 -5.68
CA GLU A 349 31.04 -27.66 -5.11
C GLU A 349 30.38 -28.47 -4.00
N SER A 350 29.61 -27.83 -3.11
CA SER A 350 28.84 -28.54 -2.07
C SER A 350 27.75 -29.47 -2.62
N ARG A 351 27.43 -29.36 -3.93
CA ARG A 351 26.46 -30.18 -4.68
C ARG A 351 27.12 -31.21 -5.60
N ASN A 352 28.40 -31.51 -5.32
CA ASN A 352 29.20 -32.46 -6.07
C ASN A 352 29.50 -32.08 -7.53
N PHE A 353 29.48 -30.76 -7.87
CA PHE A 353 30.06 -30.32 -9.15
C PHE A 353 31.56 -30.03 -8.99
N VAL A 354 32.31 -30.38 -9.99
CA VAL A 354 33.78 -30.19 -10.01
C VAL A 354 34.17 -28.73 -10.29
N SER A 355 33.36 -28.07 -11.12
CA SER A 355 33.58 -26.66 -11.42
C SER A 355 32.29 -25.95 -11.78
N ALA A 356 32.23 -24.64 -11.48
CA ALA A 356 31.16 -23.75 -11.88
C ALA A 356 31.78 -22.51 -12.53
N ARG A 357 31.42 -22.19 -13.77
CA ARG A 357 31.94 -21.03 -14.50
C ARG A 357 30.80 -20.18 -15.06
N LEU A 358 30.93 -18.88 -14.99
CA LEU A 358 29.96 -17.96 -15.58
C LEU A 358 30.17 -17.82 -17.09
N VAL A 359 29.07 -17.84 -17.82
CA VAL A 359 29.06 -17.65 -19.27
C VAL A 359 28.44 -16.27 -19.61
N ALA A 360 29.19 -15.49 -20.37
CA ALA A 360 28.67 -14.24 -20.91
C ALA A 360 27.84 -14.54 -22.18
N SER A 361 26.52 -14.70 -22.03
CA SER A 361 25.61 -14.89 -23.16
C SER A 361 24.79 -13.63 -23.46
N SER A 362 24.42 -13.48 -24.75
CA SER A 362 23.49 -12.38 -25.16
C SER A 362 22.15 -12.48 -24.44
N ARG A 363 21.66 -13.72 -24.23
CA ARG A 363 20.42 -13.99 -23.50
C ARG A 363 20.44 -13.42 -22.07
N VAL A 364 21.51 -13.65 -21.33
CA VAL A 364 21.67 -13.11 -19.97
C VAL A 364 21.77 -11.60 -19.99
N LYS A 365 22.47 -11.02 -20.96
CA LYS A 365 22.54 -9.57 -21.13
C LYS A 365 21.17 -8.96 -21.33
N ASP A 366 20.34 -9.53 -22.20
CA ASP A 366 18.98 -9.06 -22.46
C ASP A 366 18.07 -9.22 -21.25
N LEU A 367 18.18 -10.32 -20.51
CA LEU A 367 17.43 -10.57 -19.28
C LEU A 367 17.77 -9.53 -18.20
N ASN A 368 19.06 -9.28 -17.99
CA ASN A 368 19.49 -8.28 -17.00
C ASN A 368 19.09 -6.87 -17.42
N ALA A 369 19.13 -6.51 -18.72
CA ALA A 369 18.64 -5.24 -19.20
C ALA A 369 17.13 -5.06 -18.94
N ARG A 370 16.33 -6.14 -19.09
CA ARG A 370 14.90 -6.12 -18.73
C ARG A 370 14.69 -5.97 -17.22
N LEU A 371 15.47 -6.65 -16.38
CA LEU A 371 15.41 -6.51 -14.92
C LEU A 371 15.75 -5.07 -14.49
N ASP A 372 16.77 -4.46 -15.09
CA ASP A 372 17.12 -3.06 -14.83
C ASP A 372 15.98 -2.10 -15.24
N GLY A 373 15.30 -2.36 -16.35
CA GLY A 373 14.14 -1.59 -16.80
C GLY A 373 12.92 -1.75 -15.88
N LEU A 374 12.69 -2.94 -15.34
CA LEU A 374 11.58 -3.19 -14.40
C LEU A 374 11.85 -2.58 -13.03
N SER A 375 13.11 -2.59 -12.57
CA SER A 375 13.49 -2.06 -11.27
C SER A 375 13.39 -0.54 -11.19
N SER A 376 13.39 0.15 -12.34
CA SER A 376 13.33 1.62 -12.40
C SER A 376 12.02 2.22 -11.89
N ASP A 377 10.96 1.43 -11.69
CA ASP A 377 9.62 1.94 -11.38
C ASP A 377 9.18 1.77 -9.91
N GLU A 378 9.87 0.96 -9.14
CA GLU A 378 9.50 0.69 -7.75
C GLU A 378 10.37 1.50 -6.77
N ARG A 379 9.74 2.15 -5.78
CA ARG A 379 10.44 2.85 -4.70
C ARG A 379 11.35 1.94 -3.85
N SER A 380 11.29 0.65 -4.08
CA SER A 380 12.04 -0.41 -3.41
C SER A 380 12.67 -1.37 -4.41
N ALA A 381 13.08 -0.87 -5.57
CA ALA A 381 13.83 -1.68 -6.53
C ALA A 381 15.06 -2.30 -5.87
N ARG A 382 15.14 -3.62 -5.93
CA ARG A 382 16.28 -4.36 -5.40
C ARG A 382 17.24 -4.73 -6.50
N LEU A 383 18.52 -4.69 -6.19
CA LEU A 383 19.56 -5.19 -7.08
C LEU A 383 19.32 -6.68 -7.35
N LYS A 384 19.19 -7.02 -8.61
CA LYS A 384 19.01 -8.41 -9.11
C LYS A 384 19.93 -8.62 -10.29
N ARG A 385 20.53 -9.81 -10.37
CA ARG A 385 21.32 -10.24 -11.54
C ARG A 385 21.06 -11.70 -11.82
N ILE A 386 20.89 -12.04 -13.10
CA ILE A 386 20.82 -13.42 -13.57
C ILE A 386 22.20 -13.79 -14.13
N TYR A 387 22.65 -14.97 -13.80
CA TYR A 387 23.87 -15.57 -14.31
C TYR A 387 23.56 -16.88 -15.01
N GLU A 388 24.24 -17.15 -16.11
CA GLU A 388 24.31 -18.45 -16.75
C GLU A 388 25.57 -19.14 -16.26
N VAL A 389 25.40 -20.33 -15.67
CA VAL A 389 26.47 -21.08 -15.01
C VAL A 389 26.64 -22.40 -15.77
N GLN A 390 27.84 -22.65 -16.27
CA GLN A 390 28.24 -23.94 -16.74
C GLN A 390 28.85 -24.75 -15.61
N LEU A 391 28.24 -25.87 -15.32
CA LEU A 391 28.60 -26.79 -14.26
C LEU A 391 29.22 -28.06 -14.88
N GLN A 392 30.35 -28.50 -14.31
CA GLN A 392 30.97 -29.76 -14.70
C GLN A 392 30.70 -30.83 -13.65
N THR A 393 30.06 -31.92 -14.07
CA THR A 393 29.82 -33.05 -13.18
C THR A 393 31.12 -33.88 -12.98
N PRO A 394 31.23 -34.73 -11.94
CA PRO A 394 32.38 -35.63 -11.76
C PRO A 394 32.62 -36.56 -12.95
N GLN A 395 31.58 -36.81 -13.73
CA GLN A 395 31.68 -37.65 -14.95
C GLN A 395 32.15 -36.86 -16.20
N GLY A 396 32.44 -35.54 -16.02
CA GLY A 396 32.90 -34.68 -17.12
C GLY A 396 31.79 -34.11 -17.99
N GLN A 397 30.51 -34.35 -17.67
CA GLN A 397 29.38 -33.76 -18.40
C GLN A 397 29.24 -32.27 -18.05
N ILE A 398 28.89 -31.48 -19.04
CA ILE A 398 28.63 -30.06 -18.87
C ILE A 398 27.10 -29.83 -18.79
N GLU A 399 26.65 -29.21 -17.69
CA GLU A 399 25.27 -28.83 -17.47
C GLU A 399 25.19 -27.30 -17.39
N THR A 400 24.16 -26.72 -18.02
CA THR A 400 23.92 -25.26 -17.94
C THR A 400 22.73 -24.96 -17.02
N ARG A 401 22.94 -24.13 -16.01
CA ARG A 401 21.89 -23.64 -15.13
C ARG A 401 21.87 -22.12 -15.09
N TYR A 402 20.72 -21.56 -14.70
CA TYR A 402 20.59 -20.14 -14.47
C TYR A 402 20.39 -19.88 -12.98
N VAL A 403 21.05 -18.84 -12.50
CA VAL A 403 20.98 -18.42 -11.09
C VAL A 403 20.58 -16.96 -11.02
N LEU A 404 19.57 -16.68 -10.20
CA LEU A 404 19.21 -15.32 -9.78
C LEU A 404 19.93 -15.00 -8.48
N ALA A 405 20.80 -14.00 -8.51
CA ALA A 405 21.32 -13.35 -7.31
C ALA A 405 20.52 -12.09 -7.02
N LYS A 406 19.96 -12.00 -5.82
CA LYS A 406 19.02 -10.96 -5.43
C LYS A 406 19.44 -10.35 -4.10
N SER A 407 19.53 -9.00 -4.05
CA SER A 407 19.73 -8.31 -2.78
C SER A 407 18.50 -8.49 -1.88
N VAL A 408 18.76 -8.81 -0.60
CA VAL A 408 17.77 -8.81 0.48
C VAL A 408 18.18 -7.79 1.55
N GLY A 409 17.53 -7.77 2.70
CA GLY A 409 17.91 -6.88 3.81
C GLY A 409 19.38 -7.08 4.24
N TRP A 410 19.88 -6.19 5.11
CA TRP A 410 21.23 -6.25 5.66
C TRP A 410 21.20 -6.81 7.09
N GLY A 411 22.10 -7.76 7.39
CA GLY A 411 22.10 -8.49 8.65
C GLY A 411 20.75 -9.17 8.91
N TRP A 412 20.30 -9.22 10.16
CA TRP A 412 19.04 -9.84 10.56
C TRP A 412 17.82 -9.32 9.79
N LEU A 413 17.89 -8.12 9.23
CA LEU A 413 16.81 -7.55 8.40
C LEU A 413 16.61 -8.27 7.06
N GLY A 414 17.52 -9.17 6.67
CA GLY A 414 17.47 -9.98 5.45
C GLY A 414 17.25 -11.48 5.68
N TYR A 415 17.48 -12.00 6.91
CA TYR A 415 17.47 -13.44 7.17
C TYR A 415 16.12 -14.14 6.99
N HIS A 416 15.02 -13.37 7.11
CA HIS A 416 13.68 -13.88 6.79
C HIS A 416 13.56 -14.43 5.37
N ALA A 417 14.37 -13.91 4.42
CA ALA A 417 14.38 -14.38 3.04
C ALA A 417 14.90 -15.83 2.93
N PHE A 418 15.98 -16.13 3.64
CA PHE A 418 16.54 -17.48 3.74
C PHE A 418 15.56 -18.44 4.45
N LEU A 419 15.04 -18.02 5.60
CA LEU A 419 14.14 -18.84 6.41
C LEU A 419 12.83 -19.15 5.67
N ALA A 420 12.25 -18.16 4.98
CA ALA A 420 11.04 -18.36 4.20
C ALA A 420 11.30 -19.28 3.00
N GLY A 421 12.40 -19.07 2.27
CA GLY A 421 12.77 -19.93 1.13
C GLY A 421 13.01 -21.37 1.53
N HIS A 422 13.70 -21.58 2.66
CA HIS A 422 13.94 -22.91 3.21
C HIS A 422 12.64 -23.62 3.62
N ARG A 423 11.76 -22.91 4.33
CA ARG A 423 10.51 -23.48 4.85
C ARG A 423 9.42 -23.67 3.78
N LEU A 424 9.47 -22.91 2.69
CA LEU A 424 8.55 -23.02 1.54
C LEU A 424 9.16 -23.82 0.38
N ALA A 425 10.17 -24.67 0.66
CA ALA A 425 10.73 -25.57 -0.34
C ALA A 425 9.63 -26.36 -1.08
N GLY A 426 9.71 -26.43 -2.40
CA GLY A 426 8.67 -27.02 -3.25
C GLY A 426 7.66 -26.01 -3.82
N PHE A 427 7.47 -24.83 -3.17
CA PHE A 427 6.65 -23.75 -3.71
C PHE A 427 7.46 -22.60 -4.30
N VAL A 428 8.74 -22.53 -4.01
CA VAL A 428 9.66 -21.47 -4.45
C VAL A 428 10.85 -22.08 -5.19
N PRO A 429 11.55 -21.32 -6.05
CA PRO A 429 12.77 -21.82 -6.69
C PRO A 429 13.79 -22.27 -5.65
N GLN A 430 14.54 -23.33 -5.99
CA GLN A 430 15.53 -23.88 -5.08
C GLN A 430 16.56 -22.83 -4.70
N MET A 431 16.73 -22.60 -3.41
CA MET A 431 17.71 -21.68 -2.87
C MET A 431 19.09 -22.33 -2.85
N LEU A 432 20.11 -21.57 -3.24
CA LEU A 432 21.52 -21.97 -3.17
C LEU A 432 22.15 -21.56 -1.83
N GLY A 433 21.85 -20.36 -1.40
CA GLY A 433 22.33 -19.81 -0.10
C GLY A 433 22.08 -18.32 0.05
N LEU A 434 22.45 -17.79 1.19
CA LEU A 434 22.42 -16.35 1.55
C LEU A 434 23.77 -15.94 2.10
N ARG A 435 24.40 -14.95 1.49
CA ARG A 435 25.67 -14.40 1.99
C ARG A 435 25.75 -12.89 1.73
N ASP A 436 26.20 -12.14 2.73
CA ASP A 436 26.41 -10.68 2.63
C ASP A 436 25.16 -9.93 2.13
N GLY A 437 23.97 -10.39 2.53
CA GLY A 437 22.68 -9.84 2.11
C GLY A 437 22.33 -10.06 0.64
N ILE A 438 22.97 -11.02 -0.04
CA ILE A 438 22.63 -11.50 -1.38
C ILE A 438 22.12 -12.93 -1.30
N LEU A 439 20.86 -13.13 -1.73
CA LEU A 439 20.20 -14.41 -1.85
C LEU A 439 20.43 -14.98 -3.23
N TYR A 440 20.96 -16.21 -3.32
CA TYR A 440 21.18 -16.94 -4.54
C TYR A 440 20.15 -18.06 -4.66
N MET A 441 19.48 -18.14 -5.82
CA MET A 441 18.45 -19.15 -6.09
C MET A 441 18.46 -19.56 -7.54
N GLU A 442 17.99 -20.78 -7.84
CA GLU A 442 17.79 -21.21 -9.22
C GLU A 442 16.77 -20.30 -9.93
N TRP A 443 16.97 -20.10 -11.20
CA TRP A 443 16.08 -19.35 -12.05
C TRP A 443 15.82 -20.11 -13.35
N PHE A 444 14.57 -20.04 -13.82
CA PHE A 444 14.14 -20.77 -15.01
C PHE A 444 13.72 -19.77 -16.09
N PRO A 445 14.36 -19.80 -17.28
CA PRO A 445 14.02 -18.92 -18.39
C PRO A 445 12.59 -19.19 -18.87
N GLN A 446 11.74 -18.17 -18.77
CA GLN A 446 10.35 -18.28 -19.20
C GLN A 446 10.20 -17.94 -20.69
N ARG A 447 9.24 -18.58 -21.36
CA ARG A 447 8.81 -18.19 -22.70
C ARG A 447 7.93 -16.93 -22.60
N ALA A 448 8.19 -15.94 -23.47
CA ALA A 448 7.43 -14.69 -23.42
C ALA A 448 6.00 -14.91 -23.96
N GLY A 449 5.00 -14.53 -23.19
CA GLY A 449 3.78 -13.94 -23.71
C GLY A 449 2.64 -14.80 -24.21
N ALA A 450 2.61 -16.13 -24.00
CA ALA A 450 1.37 -16.86 -24.25
C ALA A 450 0.31 -16.55 -23.14
N PRO A 451 -0.95 -16.23 -23.49
CA PRO A 451 -2.01 -16.19 -22.49
C PRO A 451 -2.18 -17.59 -21.88
N ASP A 452 -2.44 -17.65 -20.56
CA ASP A 452 -2.69 -18.92 -19.88
C ASP A 452 -3.87 -19.64 -20.57
N GLY A 453 -3.70 -20.90 -20.89
CA GLY A 453 -4.82 -21.79 -21.22
C GLY A 453 -5.72 -21.99 -19.99
N ASN A 454 -6.93 -22.50 -20.21
CA ASN A 454 -7.89 -22.73 -19.09
C ASN A 454 -7.30 -23.66 -18.00
N GLU A 455 -6.57 -24.69 -18.37
CA GLU A 455 -5.94 -25.63 -17.43
C GLU A 455 -4.77 -24.96 -16.68
N GLU A 456 -3.92 -24.20 -17.35
CA GLU A 456 -2.84 -23.46 -16.71
C GLU A 456 -3.36 -22.43 -15.73
N ARG A 457 -4.48 -21.76 -16.07
CA ARG A 457 -5.17 -20.82 -15.18
C ARG A 457 -5.72 -21.51 -13.94
N LYS A 458 -6.34 -22.68 -14.12
CA LYS A 458 -6.86 -23.50 -13.02
C LYS A 458 -5.73 -23.97 -12.10
N GLU A 459 -4.66 -24.52 -12.66
CA GLU A 459 -3.47 -24.94 -11.92
C GLU A 459 -2.88 -23.78 -11.10
N ARG A 460 -2.79 -22.59 -11.69
CA ARG A 460 -2.27 -21.39 -11.00
C ARG A 460 -3.15 -20.99 -9.80
N ILE A 461 -4.47 -21.07 -9.93
CA ILE A 461 -5.41 -20.78 -8.84
C ILE A 461 -5.22 -21.77 -7.69
N GLU A 462 -5.18 -23.07 -8.01
CA GLU A 462 -5.02 -24.13 -7.02
C GLU A 462 -3.63 -24.07 -6.34
N THR A 463 -2.55 -23.86 -7.11
CA THR A 463 -1.21 -23.68 -6.56
C THR A 463 -1.12 -22.43 -5.68
N SER A 464 -1.78 -21.33 -6.04
CA SER A 464 -1.85 -20.13 -5.19
C SER A 464 -2.53 -20.42 -3.85
N ALA A 465 -3.62 -21.18 -3.84
CA ALA A 465 -4.31 -21.58 -2.60
C ALA A 465 -3.41 -22.45 -1.72
N SER A 466 -2.78 -23.47 -2.29
CA SER A 466 -1.85 -24.37 -1.59
C SER A 466 -0.64 -23.63 -1.06
N TYR A 467 -0.10 -22.66 -1.80
CA TYR A 467 1.00 -21.81 -1.36
C TYR A 467 0.63 -20.95 -0.15
N VAL A 468 -0.55 -20.31 -0.15
CA VAL A 468 -1.00 -19.51 1.00
C VAL A 468 -1.26 -20.41 2.21
N ALA A 469 -1.81 -21.61 2.03
CA ALA A 469 -1.97 -22.60 3.09
C ALA A 469 -0.62 -23.08 3.65
N ALA A 470 0.38 -23.30 2.80
CA ALA A 470 1.74 -23.64 3.22
C ALA A 470 2.39 -22.53 4.05
N ARG A 471 2.13 -21.25 3.76
CA ARG A 471 2.62 -20.15 4.60
C ARG A 471 2.05 -20.20 6.01
N ILE A 472 0.78 -20.55 6.18
CA ILE A 472 0.18 -20.76 7.51
C ILE A 472 0.92 -21.86 8.27
N ARG A 473 1.19 -22.96 7.60
CA ARG A 473 1.85 -24.13 8.21
C ARG A 473 3.28 -23.83 8.61
N PHE A 474 4.05 -23.14 7.76
CA PHE A 474 5.50 -23.03 7.89
C PHE A 474 5.99 -21.64 8.36
N LEU A 475 5.19 -20.61 8.18
CA LEU A 475 5.54 -19.22 8.53
C LEU A 475 4.58 -18.60 9.55
N ASN A 476 3.95 -19.45 10.38
CA ASN A 476 3.13 -19.02 11.50
C ASN A 476 3.98 -18.26 12.52
N LEU A 477 3.51 -17.10 12.96
CA LEU A 477 4.20 -16.22 13.89
C LEU A 477 3.88 -16.54 15.36
N GLY A 478 2.94 -17.47 15.62
CA GLY A 478 2.49 -17.83 16.94
C GLY A 478 1.59 -16.80 17.63
N ALA A 479 0.93 -17.19 18.70
CA ALA A 479 -0.01 -16.33 19.42
C ALA A 479 0.66 -15.08 20.05
N ASN A 480 1.95 -15.13 20.34
CA ASN A 480 2.70 -14.01 20.91
C ASN A 480 2.99 -12.90 19.90
N ALA A 481 2.85 -13.17 18.60
CA ALA A 481 2.99 -12.16 17.56
C ALA A 481 1.75 -11.26 17.43
N VAL A 482 0.68 -11.56 18.19
CA VAL A 482 -0.49 -10.67 18.27
C VAL A 482 -0.12 -9.45 19.11
N PRO A 483 -0.03 -8.26 18.52
CA PRO A 483 0.55 -7.10 19.17
C PRO A 483 -0.32 -6.57 20.30
N SER A 484 0.34 -5.93 21.27
CA SER A 484 -0.27 -5.06 22.24
C SER A 484 -1.21 -4.02 21.58
N LYS A 485 -2.18 -3.55 22.32
CA LYS A 485 -3.27 -2.62 21.89
C LYS A 485 -2.86 -1.47 20.93
N GLY A 486 -1.61 -1.05 20.91
CA GLY A 486 -1.09 -0.01 20.01
C GLY A 486 -0.89 -0.47 18.57
N LEU A 487 -0.50 -1.72 18.35
CA LEU A 487 -0.17 -2.26 17.01
C LEU A 487 -1.36 -2.90 16.29
N GLN A 488 -2.41 -3.26 17.00
CA GLN A 488 -3.65 -3.74 16.38
C GLN A 488 -4.16 -2.77 15.29
N ARG A 489 -3.86 -1.47 15.45
CA ARG A 489 -4.15 -0.44 14.43
C ARG A 489 -3.40 -0.66 13.12
N HIS A 490 -2.18 -1.15 13.17
CA HIS A 490 -1.35 -1.40 11.99
C HIS A 490 -1.74 -2.70 11.30
N GLN A 491 -2.04 -3.74 12.07
CA GLN A 491 -2.34 -5.06 11.55
C GLN A 491 -3.62 -5.15 10.73
N ASN A 492 -4.65 -4.40 11.12
CA ASN A 492 -5.96 -4.43 10.48
C ASN A 492 -6.12 -3.41 9.34
N GLY A 493 -5.01 -2.85 8.84
CA GLY A 493 -5.06 -1.86 7.76
C GLY A 493 -5.77 -0.55 8.13
N LEU A 494 -6.00 -0.31 9.42
CA LEU A 494 -6.70 0.87 9.91
C LEU A 494 -6.01 2.16 9.48
N GLN A 495 -4.66 2.18 9.47
CA GLN A 495 -3.90 3.34 9.00
C GLN A 495 -4.10 3.62 7.51
N LEU A 496 -4.27 2.59 6.68
CA LEU A 496 -4.58 2.78 5.26
C LEU A 496 -5.98 3.40 5.11
N LEU A 497 -6.97 2.89 5.83
CA LEU A 497 -8.32 3.48 5.85
C LEU A 497 -8.31 4.92 6.36
N GLU A 498 -7.63 5.21 7.47
CA GLU A 498 -7.48 6.58 8.00
C GLU A 498 -6.80 7.51 6.98
N LYS A 499 -5.79 7.03 6.25
CA LYS A 499 -5.09 7.78 5.21
C LYS A 499 -6.00 8.09 4.02
N VAL A 500 -6.77 7.10 3.55
CA VAL A 500 -7.74 7.27 2.46
C VAL A 500 -8.82 8.27 2.86
N LEU A 501 -9.45 8.06 3.99
CA LEU A 501 -10.51 8.92 4.51
C LEU A 501 -10.00 10.34 4.80
N SER A 502 -8.78 10.49 5.34
CA SER A 502 -8.20 11.82 5.62
C SER A 502 -7.86 12.60 4.36
N LYS A 503 -7.43 11.91 3.29
CA LYS A 503 -7.24 12.54 1.98
C LYS A 503 -8.56 13.00 1.37
N ALA A 504 -9.60 12.23 1.60
CA ALA A 504 -10.93 12.44 1.06
C ALA A 504 -11.71 13.57 1.77
N TYR A 505 -11.83 13.42 3.05
CA TYR A 505 -12.75 14.23 3.87
C TYR A 505 -12.03 15.20 4.80
N GLY A 506 -10.70 15.14 4.83
CA GLY A 506 -9.91 15.84 5.84
C GLY A 506 -9.93 15.11 7.18
N ARG A 507 -8.94 15.42 8.02
CA ARG A 507 -8.67 14.68 9.26
C ARG A 507 -9.81 14.75 10.28
N LEU A 508 -10.46 15.93 10.43
CA LEU A 508 -11.56 16.11 11.39
C LEU A 508 -12.75 15.20 11.07
N VAL A 509 -13.11 15.11 9.78
CA VAL A 509 -14.21 14.24 9.33
C VAL A 509 -13.86 12.78 9.50
N THR A 510 -12.62 12.40 9.20
CA THR A 510 -12.13 11.05 9.39
C THR A 510 -12.17 10.63 10.85
N ASP A 511 -11.70 11.48 11.75
CA ASP A 511 -11.70 11.21 13.18
C ASP A 511 -13.14 11.08 13.73
N THR A 512 -14.10 11.79 13.13
CA THR A 512 -15.52 11.68 13.44
C THR A 512 -16.15 10.39 12.89
N LEU A 513 -15.77 9.98 11.67
CA LEU A 513 -16.21 8.71 11.06
C LEU A 513 -15.65 7.52 11.82
N MET A 514 -14.38 7.57 12.18
CA MET A 514 -13.65 6.52 12.88
C MET A 514 -13.87 6.59 14.39
N ARG A 515 -15.14 6.57 14.81
CA ARG A 515 -15.52 6.62 16.24
C ARG A 515 -14.79 5.57 17.06
N PRO A 516 -14.51 5.80 18.35
CA PRO A 516 -13.78 4.85 19.21
C PRO A 516 -14.38 3.43 19.24
N ARG A 517 -15.71 3.32 19.06
CA ARG A 517 -16.40 2.03 18.96
C ARG A 517 -16.02 1.29 17.68
N LEU A 518 -16.02 1.98 16.53
CA LEU A 518 -15.64 1.42 15.23
C LEU A 518 -14.14 1.02 15.22
N GLN A 519 -13.29 1.88 15.77
CA GLN A 519 -11.86 1.56 15.91
C GLN A 519 -11.63 0.32 16.79
N ARG A 520 -12.35 0.18 17.90
CA ARG A 520 -12.27 -1.03 18.74
C ARG A 520 -12.67 -2.27 17.99
N ARG A 521 -13.78 -2.23 17.27
CA ARG A 521 -14.25 -3.39 16.49
C ARG A 521 -13.31 -3.78 15.36
N LEU A 522 -12.73 -2.79 14.64
CA LEU A 522 -11.66 -3.04 13.68
C LEU A 522 -10.45 -3.75 14.31
N CYS A 523 -10.16 -3.43 15.58
CA CYS A 523 -9.08 -4.06 16.33
C CYS A 523 -9.48 -5.41 16.95
N GLU A 524 -10.76 -5.73 17.06
CA GLU A 524 -11.31 -6.96 17.67
C GLU A 524 -11.51 -8.11 16.67
N LEU A 525 -11.12 -7.95 15.39
CA LEU A 525 -11.06 -9.02 14.38
C LEU A 525 -9.62 -9.51 14.22
N PRO A 526 -9.02 -10.14 15.24
CA PRO A 526 -7.67 -10.67 15.11
C PRO A 526 -7.66 -11.82 14.13
N CYS A 527 -6.59 -11.92 13.35
CA CYS A 527 -6.31 -13.12 12.60
C CYS A 527 -6.11 -14.28 13.59
N PRO A 528 -6.83 -15.40 13.49
CA PRO A 528 -6.68 -16.53 14.41
C PRO A 528 -5.32 -17.21 14.27
N ILE A 529 -4.70 -17.09 13.09
CA ILE A 529 -3.40 -17.72 12.76
C ILE A 529 -2.47 -16.65 12.15
N PRO A 530 -1.84 -15.80 12.99
CA PRO A 530 -0.91 -14.79 12.51
C PRO A 530 0.22 -15.40 11.69
N THR A 531 0.38 -14.95 10.45
CA THR A 531 1.28 -15.55 9.47
C THR A 531 2.08 -14.48 8.75
N LEU A 532 3.36 -14.72 8.46
CA LEU A 532 4.11 -13.87 7.57
C LEU A 532 3.56 -14.01 6.14
N ILE A 533 2.77 -13.03 5.70
CA ILE A 533 2.16 -13.00 4.37
C ILE A 533 3.20 -12.75 3.27
N ASP A 534 2.85 -13.11 2.03
CA ASP A 534 3.63 -12.75 0.84
C ASP A 534 3.47 -11.25 0.51
N GLY A 535 2.24 -10.82 0.33
CA GLY A 535 1.89 -9.45 -0.03
C GLY A 535 2.21 -9.06 -1.47
N ASN A 536 2.47 -10.03 -2.37
CA ASN A 536 2.70 -9.81 -3.79
C ASN A 536 2.24 -11.02 -4.63
N MET A 537 0.94 -11.25 -4.67
CA MET A 537 0.32 -12.37 -5.37
C MET A 537 0.00 -12.05 -6.85
N GLY A 538 0.92 -11.31 -7.51
CA GLY A 538 0.79 -10.98 -8.93
C GLY A 538 0.95 -12.20 -9.85
N ARG A 539 0.29 -12.17 -11.02
CA ARG A 539 0.44 -13.21 -12.05
C ARG A 539 1.89 -13.35 -12.54
N THR A 540 2.61 -12.25 -12.63
CA THR A 540 4.00 -12.20 -13.08
C THR A 540 5.01 -12.78 -12.10
N GLU A 541 4.56 -13.03 -10.85
CA GLU A 541 5.41 -13.55 -9.77
C GLU A 541 5.45 -15.09 -9.73
N TRP A 542 4.94 -15.75 -10.76
CA TRP A 542 4.95 -17.20 -10.91
C TRP A 542 5.76 -17.61 -12.13
N ILE A 543 6.66 -18.56 -11.94
CA ILE A 543 7.47 -19.13 -13.02
C ILE A 543 7.24 -20.64 -13.13
N VAL A 544 7.36 -21.16 -14.35
CA VAL A 544 7.30 -22.61 -14.58
C VAL A 544 8.67 -23.22 -14.33
N GLY A 545 8.76 -24.04 -13.31
CA GLY A 545 9.94 -24.85 -13.00
C GLY A 545 9.78 -26.31 -13.46
N PRO A 546 10.78 -27.18 -13.18
CA PRO A 546 10.73 -28.58 -13.58
C PRO A 546 9.58 -29.38 -12.95
N GLN A 547 9.10 -28.98 -11.80
CA GLN A 547 8.07 -29.68 -11.01
C GLN A 547 6.72 -28.96 -10.98
N GLY A 548 6.54 -27.91 -11.80
CA GLY A 548 5.31 -27.10 -11.84
C GLY A 548 5.56 -25.62 -11.56
N LEU A 549 4.52 -24.93 -11.14
CA LEU A 549 4.56 -23.49 -10.86
C LEU A 549 5.29 -23.18 -9.55
N LEU A 550 6.23 -22.25 -9.61
CA LEU A 550 7.02 -21.77 -8.48
C LEU A 550 6.79 -20.28 -8.27
N LYS A 551 6.63 -19.87 -7.01
CA LYS A 551 6.45 -18.47 -6.58
C LYS A 551 7.80 -17.76 -6.46
N THR A 552 7.98 -16.68 -7.18
CA THR A 552 9.15 -15.79 -7.04
C THR A 552 8.79 -14.61 -6.13
N ASP A 553 9.80 -13.85 -5.70
CA ASP A 553 9.65 -12.62 -4.89
C ASP A 553 8.83 -12.81 -3.59
N TYR A 554 8.95 -14.00 -2.99
CA TYR A 554 8.15 -14.49 -1.86
C TYR A 554 8.54 -13.91 -0.49
N GLU A 555 9.65 -13.19 -0.40
CA GLU A 555 10.31 -12.96 0.89
C GLU A 555 10.07 -11.58 1.51
N HIS A 556 9.91 -10.49 0.74
CA HIS A 556 10.03 -9.17 1.33
C HIS A 556 8.79 -8.27 1.28
N HIS A 557 7.81 -8.57 0.43
CA HIS A 557 6.64 -7.68 0.29
C HIS A 557 5.77 -7.66 1.54
N GLY A 558 5.56 -8.80 2.19
CA GLY A 558 4.86 -8.88 3.48
C GLY A 558 5.57 -8.11 4.60
N MET A 559 6.92 -8.12 4.60
CA MET A 559 7.74 -7.32 5.53
C MET A 559 7.73 -5.84 5.22
N GLY A 560 7.33 -5.47 4.03
CA GLY A 560 7.51 -4.15 3.45
C GLY A 560 6.29 -3.26 3.41
N LYS A 561 5.07 -3.77 3.58
CA LYS A 561 3.82 -2.99 3.54
C LYS A 561 3.52 -2.35 4.90
N ALA A 562 4.33 -1.36 5.27
CA ALA A 562 4.24 -0.71 6.58
C ALA A 562 2.87 -0.08 6.88
N GLU A 563 2.15 0.39 5.88
CA GLU A 563 0.81 0.94 6.03
C GLU A 563 -0.26 -0.12 6.27
N LEU A 564 -0.07 -1.34 5.73
CA LEU A 564 -0.99 -2.46 5.92
C LEU A 564 -0.62 -3.25 7.16
N ASN A 565 0.65 -3.56 7.29
CA ASN A 565 1.20 -4.37 8.36
C ASN A 565 0.39 -5.64 8.64
N VAL A 566 -0.14 -6.22 7.57
CA VAL A 566 -1.11 -7.32 7.63
C VAL A 566 -0.35 -8.63 7.86
N ILE A 567 -0.86 -9.42 8.80
CA ILE A 567 -0.37 -10.77 9.10
C ILE A 567 -1.50 -11.80 8.91
N ASP A 568 -2.55 -11.44 8.20
CA ASP A 568 -3.69 -12.31 7.90
C ASP A 568 -3.54 -12.90 6.50
N PRO A 569 -3.44 -14.22 6.34
CA PRO A 569 -3.35 -14.89 5.05
C PRO A 569 -4.50 -14.56 4.08
N ALA A 570 -5.65 -14.16 4.60
CA ALA A 570 -6.77 -13.68 3.78
C ALA A 570 -6.39 -12.47 2.89
N TYR A 571 -5.32 -11.73 3.24
CA TYR A 571 -4.80 -10.67 2.40
C TYR A 571 -4.16 -11.20 1.11
N ASP A 572 -3.36 -12.28 1.19
CA ASP A 572 -2.75 -12.91 0.02
C ASP A 572 -3.81 -13.52 -0.91
N LEU A 573 -4.87 -14.10 -0.34
CA LEU A 573 -6.02 -14.56 -1.13
C LEU A 573 -6.73 -13.39 -1.83
N ALA A 574 -6.95 -12.28 -1.13
CA ALA A 574 -7.56 -11.08 -1.70
C ALA A 574 -6.70 -10.47 -2.83
N GLU A 575 -5.37 -10.43 -2.68
CA GLU A 575 -4.47 -10.01 -3.75
C GLU A 575 -4.49 -10.97 -4.94
N THR A 576 -4.60 -12.28 -4.70
CA THR A 576 -4.75 -13.28 -5.77
C THR A 576 -6.02 -13.02 -6.58
N ILE A 577 -7.16 -12.81 -5.90
CA ILE A 577 -8.44 -12.51 -6.54
C ILE A 577 -8.35 -11.23 -7.38
N LEU A 578 -7.72 -10.17 -6.84
CA LEU A 578 -7.51 -8.90 -7.53
C LEU A 578 -6.60 -9.05 -8.76
N ASN A 579 -5.41 -9.61 -8.56
CA ASN A 579 -4.35 -9.58 -9.58
C ASN A 579 -4.58 -10.59 -10.71
N MET A 580 -5.34 -11.67 -10.44
CA MET A 580 -5.75 -12.64 -11.45
C MET A 580 -7.14 -12.36 -12.01
N ALA A 581 -7.85 -11.33 -11.52
CA ALA A 581 -9.21 -10.96 -11.91
C ALA A 581 -10.14 -12.19 -11.89
N LEU A 582 -10.24 -12.88 -10.74
CA LEU A 582 -10.98 -14.15 -10.63
C LEU A 582 -12.49 -13.94 -10.76
N SER A 583 -13.13 -14.84 -11.49
CA SER A 583 -14.60 -14.97 -11.49
C SER A 583 -15.11 -15.46 -10.11
N PRO A 584 -16.41 -15.31 -9.80
CA PRO A 584 -16.97 -15.83 -8.55
C PRO A 584 -16.74 -17.34 -8.35
N GLU A 585 -16.79 -18.12 -9.43
CA GLU A 585 -16.56 -19.57 -9.42
C GLU A 585 -15.08 -19.89 -9.15
N GLU A 586 -14.18 -19.13 -9.75
CA GLU A 586 -12.73 -19.24 -9.53
C GLU A 586 -12.35 -18.82 -8.11
N GLU A 587 -12.96 -17.75 -7.61
CA GLU A 587 -12.79 -17.31 -6.22
C GLU A 587 -13.24 -18.39 -5.24
N SER A 588 -14.42 -18.98 -5.47
CA SER A 588 -14.94 -20.07 -4.63
C SER A 588 -14.02 -21.29 -4.65
N ARG A 589 -13.39 -21.59 -5.81
CA ARG A 589 -12.39 -22.67 -5.93
C ARG A 589 -11.13 -22.37 -5.13
N LEU A 590 -10.59 -21.14 -5.25
CA LEU A 590 -9.42 -20.68 -4.50
C LEU A 590 -9.65 -20.83 -2.98
N ILE A 591 -10.78 -20.32 -2.49
CA ILE A 591 -11.11 -20.33 -1.06
C ILE A 591 -11.34 -21.76 -0.56
N ARG A 592 -12.07 -22.58 -1.29
CA ARG A 592 -12.30 -23.99 -0.92
C ARG A 592 -10.99 -24.75 -0.79
N ARG A 593 -10.11 -24.67 -1.80
CA ARG A 593 -8.80 -25.35 -1.77
C ARG A 593 -7.95 -24.87 -0.60
N TYR A 594 -7.91 -23.56 -0.35
CA TYR A 594 -7.22 -23.00 0.80
C TYR A 594 -7.75 -23.52 2.13
N VAL A 595 -9.09 -23.55 2.32
CA VAL A 595 -9.72 -24.05 3.55
C VAL A 595 -9.44 -25.54 3.76
N GLU A 596 -9.52 -26.35 2.70
CA GLU A 596 -9.21 -27.78 2.74
C GLU A 596 -7.79 -28.06 3.25
N GLU A 597 -6.81 -27.25 2.84
CA GLU A 597 -5.40 -27.47 3.19
C GLU A 597 -4.98 -26.79 4.51
N SER A 598 -5.55 -25.63 4.83
CA SER A 598 -5.19 -24.83 6.00
C SER A 598 -6.02 -25.08 7.24
N GLY A 599 -7.27 -25.57 7.09
CA GLY A 599 -8.26 -25.68 8.17
C GLY A 599 -8.84 -24.34 8.63
N ASP A 600 -8.55 -23.23 7.96
CA ASP A 600 -9.03 -21.88 8.30
C ASP A 600 -10.47 -21.65 7.81
N ILE A 601 -11.44 -22.28 8.46
CA ILE A 601 -12.87 -22.17 8.13
C ILE A 601 -13.45 -20.76 8.31
N GLY A 602 -12.78 -19.91 9.08
CA GLY A 602 -13.22 -18.54 9.37
C GLY A 602 -12.73 -17.49 8.35
N VAL A 603 -12.03 -17.89 7.30
CA VAL A 603 -11.43 -16.96 6.32
C VAL A 603 -12.45 -16.08 5.60
N GLU A 604 -13.63 -16.62 5.27
CA GLU A 604 -14.68 -15.90 4.55
C GLU A 604 -15.15 -14.65 5.30
N GLN A 605 -15.20 -14.69 6.64
CA GLN A 605 -15.60 -13.56 7.48
C GLN A 605 -14.57 -12.40 7.44
N ARG A 606 -13.30 -12.72 7.14
CA ARG A 606 -12.20 -11.76 7.07
C ARG A 606 -11.86 -11.36 5.63
N LEU A 607 -12.34 -12.12 4.65
CA LEU A 607 -11.94 -11.96 3.25
C LEU A 607 -12.31 -10.59 2.69
N PHE A 608 -13.52 -10.08 2.98
CA PHE A 608 -13.98 -8.82 2.42
C PHE A 608 -13.13 -7.62 2.89
N ILE A 609 -12.80 -7.54 4.18
CA ILE A 609 -11.94 -6.44 4.67
C ILE A 609 -10.55 -6.51 4.02
N ASN A 610 -10.02 -7.70 3.81
CA ASN A 610 -8.75 -7.88 3.12
C ASN A 610 -8.83 -7.54 1.63
N LYS A 611 -9.94 -7.83 0.94
CA LYS A 611 -10.21 -7.33 -0.44
C LYS A 611 -10.24 -5.79 -0.47
N LEU A 612 -10.90 -5.17 0.50
CA LEU A 612 -10.92 -3.71 0.61
C LEU A 612 -9.50 -3.13 0.76
N LEU A 613 -8.68 -3.72 1.63
CA LEU A 613 -7.30 -3.30 1.86
C LEU A 613 -6.41 -3.51 0.63
N ALA A 614 -6.49 -4.67 -0.02
CA ALA A 614 -5.72 -4.98 -1.23
C ALA A 614 -6.08 -4.03 -2.38
N GLY A 615 -7.38 -3.83 -2.63
CA GLY A 615 -7.86 -2.90 -3.66
C GLY A 615 -7.46 -1.45 -3.39
N LEU A 616 -7.63 -0.95 -2.16
CA LEU A 616 -7.21 0.41 -1.78
C LEU A 616 -5.69 0.60 -1.89
N TRP A 617 -4.91 -0.40 -1.49
CA TRP A 617 -3.45 -0.37 -1.64
C TRP A 617 -3.04 -0.31 -3.11
N ALA A 618 -3.60 -1.17 -3.95
CA ALA A 618 -3.34 -1.20 -5.39
C ALA A 618 -3.73 0.12 -6.07
N MET A 619 -4.92 0.65 -5.74
CA MET A 619 -5.42 1.92 -6.28
C MET A 619 -4.52 3.10 -5.90
N ILE A 620 -4.09 3.19 -4.62
CA ILE A 620 -3.21 4.27 -4.14
C ILE A 620 -1.80 4.12 -4.73
N SER A 621 -1.30 2.90 -4.84
CA SER A 621 0.02 2.63 -5.41
C SER A 621 0.06 3.05 -6.88
N ALA A 622 -0.91 2.62 -7.68
CA ALA A 622 -1.05 3.02 -9.08
C ALA A 622 -1.18 4.55 -9.24
N GLN A 623 -1.99 5.20 -8.40
CA GLN A 623 -2.13 6.65 -8.39
C GLN A 623 -0.81 7.37 -8.06
N ASN A 624 -0.06 6.88 -7.08
CA ASN A 624 1.23 7.47 -6.73
C ASN A 624 2.25 7.35 -7.88
N GLN A 625 2.19 6.27 -8.65
CA GLN A 625 3.04 6.07 -9.83
C GLN A 625 2.63 6.98 -11.00
N LEU A 626 1.33 7.14 -11.25
CA LEU A 626 0.80 8.07 -12.26
C LEU A 626 1.24 9.52 -12.03
N PHE A 627 1.36 9.94 -10.76
CA PHE A 627 1.66 11.32 -10.37
C PHE A 627 3.04 11.51 -9.74
N GLY A 628 3.86 10.46 -9.70
CA GLY A 628 5.25 10.52 -9.25
C GLY A 628 6.07 11.52 -10.09
N LYS A 629 7.13 12.10 -9.49
CA LYS A 629 8.10 12.92 -10.20
C LYS A 629 9.46 12.22 -10.14
N PRO A 630 10.13 11.98 -11.28
CA PRO A 630 9.72 12.27 -12.66
C PRO A 630 8.62 11.33 -13.15
N ARG A 631 7.81 11.81 -14.12
CA ARG A 631 6.80 10.97 -14.76
C ARG A 631 7.51 10.00 -15.71
N VAL A 632 7.27 8.72 -15.54
CA VAL A 632 7.67 7.70 -16.52
C VAL A 632 6.61 7.65 -17.59
N THR A 633 6.80 8.38 -18.68
CA THR A 633 5.81 8.55 -19.75
C THR A 633 5.41 7.25 -20.41
N ASP A 634 6.36 6.32 -20.58
CA ASP A 634 6.15 5.07 -21.33
C ASP A 634 5.31 4.02 -20.60
N ARG A 635 5.12 4.17 -19.27
CA ARG A 635 4.34 3.23 -18.44
C ARG A 635 3.08 3.84 -17.80
N GLN A 636 2.72 5.06 -18.16
CA GLN A 636 1.51 5.70 -17.59
C GLN A 636 0.24 4.91 -17.92
N GLN A 637 0.16 4.31 -19.11
CA GLN A 637 -1.00 3.48 -19.51
C GLN A 637 -1.11 2.23 -18.61
N GLU A 638 0.00 1.58 -18.27
CA GLU A 638 0.01 0.45 -17.37
C GLU A 638 -0.47 0.84 -15.96
N PHE A 639 0.02 1.94 -15.41
CA PHE A 639 -0.42 2.43 -14.11
C PHE A 639 -1.89 2.84 -14.12
N HIS A 640 -2.36 3.43 -15.24
CA HIS A 640 -3.78 3.71 -15.41
C HIS A 640 -4.61 2.42 -15.40
N GLN A 641 -4.22 1.39 -16.13
CA GLN A 641 -4.93 0.11 -16.15
C GLN A 641 -4.95 -0.55 -14.76
N ARG A 642 -3.83 -0.51 -14.03
CA ARG A 642 -3.78 -0.98 -12.62
C ARG A 642 -4.74 -0.20 -11.72
N PHE A 643 -4.82 1.12 -11.89
CA PHE A 643 -5.77 1.97 -11.17
C PHE A 643 -7.23 1.58 -11.49
N MET A 644 -7.57 1.43 -12.77
CA MET A 644 -8.92 1.05 -13.20
C MET A 644 -9.29 -0.36 -12.75
N SER A 645 -8.37 -1.32 -12.79
CA SER A 645 -8.59 -2.68 -12.30
C SER A 645 -8.88 -2.70 -10.79
N ALA A 646 -8.10 -1.95 -10.00
CA ALA A 646 -8.33 -1.84 -8.55
C ALA A 646 -9.66 -1.13 -8.23
N TRP A 647 -9.98 -0.08 -8.98
CA TRP A 647 -11.27 0.61 -8.88
C TRP A 647 -12.44 -0.33 -9.16
N ASN A 648 -12.41 -1.05 -10.28
CA ASN A 648 -13.45 -2.00 -10.64
C ASN A 648 -13.59 -3.12 -9.60
N PHE A 649 -12.48 -3.68 -9.16
CA PHE A 649 -12.44 -4.69 -8.11
C PHE A 649 -13.16 -4.21 -6.83
N LEU A 650 -12.82 -3.02 -6.33
CA LEU A 650 -13.45 -2.45 -5.15
C LEU A 650 -14.95 -2.22 -5.36
N THR A 651 -15.32 -1.69 -6.52
CA THR A 651 -16.72 -1.40 -6.86
C THR A 651 -17.56 -2.69 -6.90
N VAL A 652 -17.09 -3.71 -7.61
CA VAL A 652 -17.83 -4.98 -7.79
C VAL A 652 -17.92 -5.77 -6.48
N HIS A 653 -16.82 -5.91 -5.74
CA HIS A 653 -16.83 -6.66 -4.47
C HIS A 653 -17.64 -5.96 -3.38
N THR A 654 -17.64 -4.62 -3.38
CA THR A 654 -18.52 -3.85 -2.48
C THR A 654 -19.98 -4.01 -2.86
N ALA A 655 -20.32 -3.98 -4.16
CA ALA A 655 -21.68 -4.23 -4.63
C ALA A 655 -22.15 -5.63 -4.24
N ARG A 656 -21.32 -6.68 -4.39
CA ARG A 656 -21.63 -8.05 -3.96
C ARG A 656 -21.90 -8.14 -2.46
N LEU A 657 -21.07 -7.49 -1.63
CA LEU A 657 -21.30 -7.44 -0.19
C LEU A 657 -22.62 -6.72 0.13
N CYS A 658 -22.84 -5.53 -0.42
CA CYS A 658 -24.07 -4.77 -0.19
C CYS A 658 -25.30 -5.54 -0.69
N GLY A 659 -25.17 -6.24 -1.82
CA GLY A 659 -26.23 -7.09 -2.39
C GLY A 659 -26.58 -8.27 -1.50
N SER A 660 -25.62 -8.86 -0.78
CA SER A 660 -25.89 -9.95 0.16
C SER A 660 -26.79 -9.53 1.34
N TYR A 661 -26.89 -8.22 1.59
CA TYR A 661 -27.81 -7.63 2.56
C TYR A 661 -29.15 -7.21 1.97
N CYS A 662 -29.25 -7.10 0.64
CA CYS A 662 -30.54 -6.97 -0.01
C CYS A 662 -31.22 -8.35 0.01
N ARG A 663 -32.23 -8.55 0.85
CA ARG A 663 -32.96 -9.81 0.84
C ARG A 663 -33.67 -9.97 -0.50
N PRO A 664 -33.31 -10.93 -1.34
CA PRO A 664 -34.12 -11.29 -2.49
C PRO A 664 -35.36 -12.00 -1.95
N LEU A 665 -36.46 -11.27 -1.83
CA LEU A 665 -37.75 -11.89 -1.46
C LEU A 665 -38.33 -12.71 -2.61
N LEU A 666 -37.89 -12.45 -3.83
CA LEU A 666 -38.31 -13.14 -5.06
C LEU A 666 -37.11 -13.23 -6.02
N GLU A 667 -37.09 -14.26 -6.87
CA GLU A 667 -36.17 -14.33 -7.99
C GLU A 667 -36.34 -13.10 -8.93
N PRO A 668 -35.27 -12.62 -9.56
CA PRO A 668 -35.36 -11.50 -10.50
C PRO A 668 -36.38 -11.81 -11.58
N ARG A 669 -37.34 -10.93 -11.77
CA ARG A 669 -38.38 -11.07 -12.80
C ARG A 669 -38.75 -9.73 -13.38
N TRP A 670 -39.18 -9.70 -14.63
CA TRP A 670 -39.78 -8.54 -15.22
C TRP A 670 -41.23 -8.41 -14.82
N SER A 671 -41.63 -7.28 -14.30
CA SER A 671 -43.02 -6.97 -13.92
C SER A 671 -43.30 -5.47 -14.08
N SER A 672 -44.53 -5.10 -14.29
CA SER A 672 -44.99 -3.71 -14.25
C SER A 672 -45.55 -3.41 -12.83
N PRO A 673 -45.19 -2.27 -12.23
CA PRO A 673 -44.28 -1.22 -12.69
C PRO A 673 -42.79 -1.62 -12.64
N PHE A 674 -42.06 -1.19 -13.66
CA PHE A 674 -40.62 -1.40 -13.77
C PHE A 674 -39.85 -0.12 -13.34
N VAL A 675 -38.88 -0.25 -12.43
CA VAL A 675 -38.05 0.85 -11.94
C VAL A 675 -36.65 0.81 -12.60
N ALA A 676 -36.36 1.82 -13.42
CA ALA A 676 -35.07 2.02 -14.05
C ALA A 676 -34.22 2.98 -13.20
N LEU A 677 -33.10 2.50 -12.68
CA LEU A 677 -32.18 3.27 -11.82
C LEU A 677 -30.92 3.68 -12.57
N ASP A 678 -30.51 4.95 -12.46
CA ASP A 678 -29.12 5.28 -12.70
C ASP A 678 -28.24 4.78 -11.55
N ILE A 679 -26.98 4.51 -11.84
CA ILE A 679 -26.01 4.07 -10.83
C ILE A 679 -25.35 5.27 -10.15
N ASP A 680 -24.63 6.08 -10.94
CA ASP A 680 -23.81 7.18 -10.38
C ASP A 680 -24.70 8.33 -9.90
N GLY A 681 -24.60 8.67 -8.63
CA GLY A 681 -25.39 9.73 -7.98
C GLY A 681 -26.75 9.27 -7.45
N VAL A 682 -27.26 8.10 -7.86
CA VAL A 682 -28.51 7.52 -7.38
C VAL A 682 -28.27 6.31 -6.49
N LEU A 683 -27.80 5.19 -7.08
CA LEU A 683 -27.50 3.97 -6.34
C LEU A 683 -26.15 4.07 -5.64
N ASP A 684 -25.15 4.63 -6.31
CA ASP A 684 -23.79 4.78 -5.81
C ASP A 684 -23.36 6.24 -5.68
N ARG A 685 -22.44 6.47 -4.79
CA ARG A 685 -21.62 7.68 -4.74
C ARG A 685 -20.18 7.34 -4.37
N ARG A 686 -19.25 8.24 -4.63
CA ARG A 686 -17.86 8.03 -4.25
C ARG A 686 -17.65 8.32 -2.76
N LEU A 687 -17.55 7.25 -1.97
CA LEU A 687 -17.33 7.36 -0.52
C LEU A 687 -15.86 7.19 -0.13
N PHE A 688 -15.20 6.17 -0.65
CA PHE A 688 -13.83 5.79 -0.28
C PHE A 688 -12.84 5.91 -1.46
N GLY A 689 -13.15 6.76 -2.43
CA GLY A 689 -12.36 6.93 -3.65
C GLY A 689 -12.81 6.07 -4.81
N PHE A 690 -13.79 5.21 -4.57
CA PHE A 690 -14.48 4.42 -5.57
C PHE A 690 -16.00 4.48 -5.35
N PRO A 691 -16.82 4.19 -6.35
CA PRO A 691 -18.27 4.19 -6.21
C PRO A 691 -18.74 3.04 -5.32
N CYS A 692 -19.65 3.33 -4.41
CA CYS A 692 -20.36 2.33 -3.63
C CYS A 692 -21.70 2.88 -3.14
N THR A 693 -22.65 1.97 -2.90
CA THR A 693 -23.91 2.30 -2.27
C THR A 693 -23.73 2.57 -0.78
N THR A 694 -24.78 3.00 -0.10
CA THR A 694 -24.83 3.18 1.35
C THR A 694 -25.92 2.29 1.96
N ALA A 695 -26.01 2.37 3.29
CA ALA A 695 -27.08 1.70 4.02
C ALA A 695 -28.48 2.09 3.51
N ALA A 696 -28.67 3.36 3.20
CA ALA A 696 -29.94 3.86 2.65
C ALA A 696 -30.23 3.30 1.24
N GLY A 697 -29.18 3.08 0.42
CA GLY A 697 -29.34 2.46 -0.89
C GLY A 697 -29.75 0.99 -0.81
N VAL A 698 -29.12 0.23 0.10
CA VAL A 698 -29.50 -1.18 0.35
C VAL A 698 -30.94 -1.28 0.88
N GLU A 699 -31.35 -0.40 1.83
CA GLU A 699 -32.71 -0.34 2.34
C GLU A 699 -33.71 0.00 1.21
N ALA A 700 -33.36 0.90 0.30
CA ALA A 700 -34.21 1.28 -0.83
C ALA A 700 -34.43 0.11 -1.80
N LEU A 701 -33.37 -0.62 -2.19
CA LEU A 701 -33.48 -1.78 -3.06
C LEU A 701 -34.30 -2.90 -2.40
N SER A 702 -34.04 -3.17 -1.11
CA SER A 702 -34.81 -4.18 -0.35
C SER A 702 -36.28 -3.81 -0.27
N LEU A 703 -36.61 -2.53 -0.09
CA LEU A 703 -37.96 -2.03 -0.02
C LEU A 703 -38.71 -2.18 -1.37
N LEU A 704 -38.06 -1.80 -2.49
CA LEU A 704 -38.65 -1.96 -3.83
C LEU A 704 -38.89 -3.43 -4.14
N SER A 705 -37.94 -4.31 -3.86
CA SER A 705 -38.08 -5.75 -4.05
C SER A 705 -39.20 -6.34 -3.20
N ALA A 706 -39.29 -5.98 -1.91
CA ALA A 706 -40.36 -6.45 -0.99
C ALA A 706 -41.77 -6.08 -1.45
N HIS A 707 -41.90 -4.96 -2.17
CA HIS A 707 -43.19 -4.51 -2.73
C HIS A 707 -43.43 -4.98 -4.16
N GLY A 708 -42.61 -5.88 -4.70
CA GLY A 708 -42.81 -6.52 -6.00
C GLY A 708 -42.42 -5.67 -7.20
N PHE A 709 -41.73 -4.55 -7.00
CA PHE A 709 -41.19 -3.76 -8.11
C PHE A 709 -40.07 -4.54 -8.81
N SER A 710 -40.15 -4.60 -10.14
CA SER A 710 -39.04 -5.02 -10.97
C SER A 710 -38.02 -3.88 -11.03
N VAL A 711 -36.77 -4.15 -10.68
CA VAL A 711 -35.71 -3.14 -10.68
C VAL A 711 -34.67 -3.51 -11.73
N GLY A 712 -34.28 -2.52 -12.53
CA GLY A 712 -33.21 -2.63 -13.51
C GLY A 712 -32.38 -1.34 -13.57
N LEU A 713 -31.27 -1.40 -14.28
CA LEU A 713 -30.30 -0.30 -14.39
C LEU A 713 -30.51 0.46 -15.70
N ASN A 714 -30.18 1.77 -15.69
CA ASN A 714 -30.05 2.57 -16.92
C ASN A 714 -28.91 3.57 -16.75
N THR A 715 -27.72 3.23 -17.24
CA THR A 715 -26.49 3.87 -16.81
C THR A 715 -25.50 4.13 -17.95
N ALA A 716 -24.57 5.04 -17.68
CA ALA A 716 -23.40 5.31 -18.53
C ALA A 716 -22.32 4.22 -18.40
N ARG A 717 -22.36 3.37 -17.37
CA ARG A 717 -21.34 2.36 -17.08
C ARG A 717 -21.27 1.27 -18.13
N SER A 718 -20.13 0.57 -18.15
CA SER A 718 -19.85 -0.50 -19.12
C SER A 718 -20.80 -1.68 -18.97
N VAL A 719 -20.90 -2.48 -20.05
CA VAL A 719 -21.68 -3.71 -20.10
C VAL A 719 -21.30 -4.66 -18.95
N ALA A 720 -20.00 -4.83 -18.68
CA ALA A 720 -19.52 -5.70 -17.62
C ALA A 720 -19.99 -5.23 -16.23
N GLU A 721 -19.93 -3.91 -15.95
CA GLU A 721 -20.42 -3.37 -14.68
C GLU A 721 -21.93 -3.56 -14.51
N VAL A 722 -22.72 -3.38 -15.57
CA VAL A 722 -24.17 -3.64 -15.51
C VAL A 722 -24.46 -5.11 -15.20
N LYS A 723 -23.76 -6.05 -15.84
CA LYS A 723 -23.88 -7.48 -15.56
C LYS A 723 -23.49 -7.81 -14.10
N ASP A 724 -22.36 -7.27 -13.62
CA ASP A 724 -21.90 -7.46 -12.23
C ASP A 724 -22.89 -6.91 -11.20
N TYR A 725 -23.48 -5.73 -11.45
CA TYR A 725 -24.48 -5.14 -10.56
C TYR A 725 -25.80 -5.88 -10.56
N CYS A 726 -26.25 -6.34 -11.75
CA CYS A 726 -27.44 -7.18 -11.83
C CYS A 726 -27.26 -8.48 -11.04
N GLN A 727 -26.07 -9.09 -11.12
CA GLN A 727 -25.76 -10.28 -10.34
C GLN A 727 -25.67 -9.97 -8.83
N ALA A 728 -24.98 -8.87 -8.46
CA ALA A 728 -24.76 -8.49 -7.06
C ALA A 728 -26.07 -8.18 -6.31
N TYR A 729 -26.98 -7.44 -6.94
CA TYR A 729 -28.23 -6.99 -6.33
C TYR A 729 -29.48 -7.77 -6.78
N SER A 730 -29.31 -8.85 -7.53
CA SER A 730 -30.41 -9.64 -8.09
C SER A 730 -31.41 -8.81 -8.92
N LEU A 731 -30.91 -7.92 -9.78
CA LEU A 731 -31.74 -7.06 -10.62
C LEU A 731 -32.16 -7.78 -11.90
N ALA A 732 -33.31 -7.39 -12.46
CA ALA A 732 -33.89 -8.02 -13.65
C ALA A 732 -33.08 -7.83 -14.93
N GLY A 733 -32.29 -6.74 -15.03
CA GLY A 733 -31.44 -6.42 -16.16
C GLY A 733 -31.11 -4.95 -16.24
N GLY A 734 -30.76 -4.46 -17.43
CA GLY A 734 -30.43 -3.04 -17.54
C GLY A 734 -29.97 -2.59 -18.92
N VAL A 735 -29.79 -1.28 -19.02
CA VAL A 735 -29.27 -0.52 -20.15
C VAL A 735 -27.86 -0.04 -19.79
N ALA A 736 -26.89 -0.34 -20.63
CA ALA A 736 -25.50 0.07 -20.45
C ALA A 736 -25.08 1.09 -21.51
N GLU A 737 -23.97 1.80 -21.20
CA GLU A 737 -23.26 2.67 -22.13
C GLU A 737 -24.20 3.67 -22.84
N TYR A 738 -24.99 4.43 -22.05
CA TYR A 738 -25.90 5.47 -22.51
C TYR A 738 -26.99 4.99 -23.50
N GLY A 739 -27.45 3.76 -23.41
CA GLY A 739 -28.48 3.24 -24.32
C GLY A 739 -27.93 2.33 -25.41
N SER A 740 -26.61 2.15 -25.50
CA SER A 740 -25.99 1.39 -26.59
C SER A 740 -26.25 -0.12 -26.51
N TYR A 741 -26.50 -0.64 -25.30
CA TYR A 741 -26.62 -2.07 -25.03
C TYR A 741 -27.69 -2.40 -23.99
N LEU A 742 -28.41 -3.49 -24.23
CA LEU A 742 -29.45 -4.01 -23.35
C LEU A 742 -29.06 -5.38 -22.80
N TRP A 743 -29.26 -5.58 -21.50
CA TRP A 743 -29.06 -6.82 -20.79
C TRP A 743 -30.36 -7.28 -20.09
N ASP A 744 -30.83 -8.45 -20.44
CA ASP A 744 -31.91 -9.17 -19.77
C ASP A 744 -31.28 -10.25 -18.88
N ALA A 745 -31.17 -9.99 -17.56
CA ALA A 745 -30.53 -10.90 -16.62
C ALA A 745 -31.44 -12.13 -16.33
N VAL A 746 -32.77 -12.00 -16.47
CA VAL A 746 -33.72 -13.07 -16.24
C VAL A 746 -33.60 -14.15 -17.32
N ALA A 747 -33.62 -13.74 -18.60
CA ALA A 747 -33.52 -14.67 -19.72
C ALA A 747 -32.08 -14.85 -20.22
N ARG A 748 -31.08 -14.18 -19.59
CA ARG A 748 -29.67 -14.16 -20.01
C ARG A 748 -29.47 -13.82 -21.48
N ARG A 749 -30.18 -12.78 -21.94
CA ARG A 749 -30.13 -12.32 -23.34
C ARG A 749 -29.56 -10.91 -23.42
N GLU A 750 -29.02 -10.58 -24.58
CA GLU A 750 -28.41 -9.28 -24.83
C GLU A 750 -28.82 -8.73 -26.20
N ARG A 751 -28.80 -7.39 -26.34
CA ARG A 751 -29.07 -6.70 -27.57
C ARG A 751 -28.28 -5.41 -27.70
N VAL A 752 -27.61 -5.24 -28.84
CA VAL A 752 -26.89 -4.02 -29.22
C VAL A 752 -27.81 -3.12 -30.02
N LEU A 753 -27.88 -1.83 -29.68
CA LEU A 753 -28.78 -0.86 -30.33
C LEU A 753 -28.06 0.06 -31.32
N ILE A 754 -26.75 0.17 -31.27
CA ILE A 754 -25.97 1.02 -32.17
C ILE A 754 -25.73 0.35 -33.54
N ASN A 755 -25.61 1.15 -34.58
CA ASN A 755 -25.40 0.66 -35.93
C ASN A 755 -23.90 0.38 -36.22
N ARG A 756 -23.63 -0.33 -37.31
CA ARG A 756 -22.26 -0.72 -37.71
C ARG A 756 -21.36 0.47 -37.97
N GLU A 757 -21.91 1.58 -38.51
CA GLU A 757 -21.12 2.78 -38.83
C GLU A 757 -20.66 3.48 -37.51
N ALA A 758 -21.53 3.61 -36.53
CA ALA A 758 -21.16 4.14 -35.23
C ALA A 758 -20.06 3.28 -34.55
N ILE A 759 -20.15 1.93 -34.66
CA ILE A 759 -19.09 1.03 -34.15
C ILE A 759 -17.76 1.31 -34.85
N ARG A 760 -17.77 1.43 -36.20
CA ARG A 760 -16.57 1.74 -37.00
C ARG A 760 -15.94 3.07 -36.58
N GLN A 761 -16.75 4.11 -36.39
CA GLN A 761 -16.28 5.43 -35.95
C GLN A 761 -15.74 5.38 -34.49
N LEU A 762 -16.34 4.62 -33.58
CA LEU A 762 -15.81 4.41 -32.25
C LEU A 762 -14.44 3.71 -32.28
N ASP A 763 -14.26 2.69 -33.12
CA ASP A 763 -12.99 1.98 -33.26
C ASP A 763 -11.90 2.88 -33.88
N GLU A 764 -12.24 3.73 -34.80
CA GLU A 764 -11.33 4.74 -35.39
C GLU A 764 -10.91 5.76 -34.32
N LEU A 765 -11.86 6.32 -33.59
CA LEU A 765 -11.59 7.26 -32.51
C LEU A 765 -10.74 6.62 -31.39
N ARG A 766 -11.03 5.36 -31.01
CA ARG A 766 -10.27 4.63 -29.98
C ARG A 766 -8.79 4.50 -30.35
N ARG A 767 -8.50 4.14 -31.61
CA ARG A 767 -7.11 4.04 -32.11
C ARG A 767 -6.39 5.40 -32.07
N ASN A 768 -7.07 6.47 -32.43
CA ASN A 768 -6.48 7.81 -32.39
C ASN A 768 -6.22 8.29 -30.95
N LEU A 769 -7.17 8.07 -30.03
CA LEU A 769 -7.03 8.48 -28.63
C LEU A 769 -5.93 7.69 -27.90
N GLN A 770 -5.76 6.40 -28.21
CA GLN A 770 -4.69 5.56 -27.62
C GLN A 770 -3.28 6.07 -27.96
N GLY A 771 -3.12 6.74 -29.10
CA GLY A 771 -1.84 7.32 -29.51
C GLY A 771 -1.54 8.71 -28.91
N LEU A 772 -2.49 9.33 -28.20
CA LEU A 772 -2.32 10.69 -27.68
C LEU A 772 -1.69 10.70 -26.27
N PRO A 773 -0.55 11.39 -26.07
CA PRO A 773 0.07 11.53 -24.77
C PRO A 773 -0.86 12.20 -23.75
N GLY A 774 -0.94 11.62 -22.53
CA GLY A 774 -1.77 12.15 -21.45
C GLY A 774 -3.26 11.88 -21.56
N VAL A 775 -3.70 11.12 -22.59
CA VAL A 775 -5.06 10.60 -22.74
C VAL A 775 -5.09 9.13 -22.33
N PHE A 776 -6.09 8.76 -21.53
CA PHE A 776 -6.24 7.41 -20.97
C PHE A 776 -7.66 6.91 -21.22
N LEU A 777 -7.79 5.63 -21.55
CA LEU A 777 -9.07 5.03 -21.89
C LEU A 777 -9.48 3.96 -20.85
N ASP A 778 -10.78 3.87 -20.57
CA ASP A 778 -11.37 2.73 -19.88
C ASP A 778 -11.68 1.62 -20.90
N ASN A 779 -10.84 0.59 -20.94
CA ASN A 779 -10.94 -0.50 -21.91
C ASN A 779 -12.15 -1.44 -21.68
N ARG A 780 -12.96 -1.24 -20.63
CA ARG A 780 -14.15 -2.02 -20.37
C ARG A 780 -15.37 -1.58 -21.19
N HIS A 781 -15.33 -0.35 -21.72
CA HIS A 781 -16.39 0.16 -22.58
C HIS A 781 -16.25 -0.40 -24.01
N GLN A 782 -17.29 -1.08 -24.47
CA GLN A 782 -17.32 -1.75 -25.78
C GLN A 782 -18.04 -0.92 -26.84
N TYR A 783 -19.17 -0.33 -26.50
CA TYR A 783 -20.07 0.39 -27.40
C TYR A 783 -20.07 1.91 -27.14
N SER A 784 -19.13 2.37 -26.40
CA SER A 784 -18.79 3.76 -26.13
C SER A 784 -17.28 3.89 -25.86
N ILE A 785 -16.76 5.11 -25.75
CA ILE A 785 -15.38 5.35 -25.34
C ILE A 785 -15.40 6.28 -24.14
N ARG A 786 -14.88 5.81 -23.03
CA ARG A 786 -14.68 6.62 -21.84
C ARG A 786 -13.21 7.01 -21.72
N ALA A 787 -12.94 8.31 -21.82
CA ALA A 787 -11.60 8.87 -21.87
C ALA A 787 -11.35 9.85 -20.71
N PHE A 788 -10.11 9.88 -20.22
CA PHE A 788 -9.68 10.69 -19.10
C PHE A 788 -8.39 11.43 -19.43
N THR A 789 -8.20 12.56 -18.76
CA THR A 789 -6.88 13.10 -18.48
C THR A 789 -6.64 13.10 -16.97
N TYR A 790 -5.41 13.33 -16.57
CA TYR A 790 -5.09 13.53 -15.18
C TYR A 790 -4.48 14.91 -15.00
N GLN A 791 -5.17 15.78 -14.28
CA GLN A 791 -4.71 17.15 -14.03
C GLN A 791 -3.82 17.19 -12.78
N ASP A 792 -2.68 17.87 -12.89
CA ASP A 792 -1.95 18.30 -11.70
C ASP A 792 -2.83 19.29 -10.93
N LYS A 793 -3.04 19.06 -9.63
CA LYS A 793 -3.71 20.08 -8.83
C LYS A 793 -2.89 21.36 -8.87
N ALA A 794 -3.50 22.41 -9.40
CA ALA A 794 -3.10 23.74 -9.04
C ALA A 794 -3.12 23.83 -7.51
N SER A 795 -2.02 24.31 -6.90
CA SER A 795 -1.90 24.56 -5.48
C SER A 795 -3.19 25.25 -4.99
N PRO A 796 -3.81 24.81 -3.91
CA PRO A 796 -5.01 25.49 -3.40
C PRO A 796 -4.58 26.87 -2.85
N ALA A 797 -4.43 27.84 -3.76
CA ALA A 797 -4.30 29.21 -3.39
C ALA A 797 -5.63 29.62 -2.76
N ASN A 798 -5.62 29.90 -1.45
CA ASN A 798 -6.64 30.69 -0.72
C ASN A 798 -8.11 30.27 -0.79
N ARG A 799 -8.44 28.99 -0.63
CA ARG A 799 -9.81 28.62 -0.24
C ARG A 799 -9.93 28.68 1.29
N GLY A 800 -10.82 29.52 1.79
CA GLY A 800 -11.11 29.64 3.22
C GLY A 800 -11.46 28.27 3.84
N LEU A 801 -11.25 28.13 5.15
CA LEU A 801 -11.41 26.87 5.90
C LEU A 801 -12.83 26.27 5.73
N ILE A 802 -13.86 27.08 5.79
CA ILE A 802 -15.28 26.66 5.72
C ILE A 802 -15.68 26.16 4.32
N PRO A 803 -15.39 26.87 3.21
CA PRO A 803 -15.67 26.36 1.87
C PRO A 803 -14.89 25.08 1.54
N SER A 804 -13.65 24.94 2.03
CA SER A 804 -12.85 23.73 1.85
C SER A 804 -13.45 22.54 2.61
N LEU A 805 -13.97 22.75 3.83
CA LEU A 805 -14.61 21.73 4.64
C LEU A 805 -15.95 21.27 4.01
N LEU A 806 -16.78 22.21 3.57
CA LEU A 806 -18.07 21.94 2.93
C LEU A 806 -17.89 21.22 1.58
N ASN A 807 -16.90 21.58 0.78
CA ASN A 807 -16.57 20.86 -0.46
C ASN A 807 -16.04 19.45 -0.18
N SER A 808 -15.25 19.26 0.89
CA SER A 808 -14.77 17.94 1.29
C SER A 808 -15.90 17.00 1.73
N ILE A 809 -16.97 17.54 2.29
CA ILE A 809 -18.18 16.77 2.65
C ILE A 809 -19.01 16.42 1.40
N ARG A 810 -19.02 17.29 0.39
CA ARG A 810 -19.84 17.14 -0.83
C ARG A 810 -19.19 16.33 -1.94
N SER A 811 -17.88 16.37 -2.05
CA SER A 811 -17.15 15.68 -3.12
C SER A 811 -15.88 15.04 -2.58
N PHE A 812 -15.81 13.72 -2.71
CA PHE A 812 -14.59 12.99 -2.47
C PHE A 812 -13.56 13.30 -3.57
N SER A 813 -12.41 13.81 -3.20
CA SER A 813 -11.27 13.99 -4.10
C SER A 813 -10.09 13.17 -3.60
N LEU A 814 -9.63 12.21 -4.39
CA LEU A 814 -8.44 11.40 -4.10
C LEU A 814 -7.11 12.19 -4.04
N GLY A 815 -7.16 13.48 -3.82
CA GLY A 815 -5.96 14.29 -3.77
C GLY A 815 -5.41 14.67 -5.16
N ASN A 816 -4.11 14.90 -5.29
CA ASN A 816 -3.48 15.22 -6.57
C ASN A 816 -3.72 14.08 -7.55
N GLY A 817 -4.18 14.40 -8.76
CA GLY A 817 -4.33 13.47 -9.82
C GLY A 817 -5.70 12.79 -9.90
N ALA A 818 -6.76 13.50 -9.58
CA ALA A 818 -8.09 13.05 -9.95
C ALA A 818 -8.21 12.99 -11.48
N PRO A 819 -8.88 11.95 -12.03
CA PRO A 819 -9.20 11.94 -13.44
C PRO A 819 -10.09 13.16 -13.78
N ALA A 820 -9.93 13.71 -14.97
CA ALA A 820 -10.66 14.85 -15.49
C ALA A 820 -11.10 14.59 -16.93
N ALA A 821 -12.11 15.31 -17.39
CA ALA A 821 -12.54 15.28 -18.79
C ALA A 821 -11.43 15.79 -19.73
N LEU A 822 -11.48 15.35 -20.98
CA LEU A 822 -10.64 15.89 -22.04
C LEU A 822 -10.97 17.38 -22.27
N PRO A 823 -10.00 18.21 -22.71
CA PRO A 823 -10.29 19.58 -23.10
C PRO A 823 -11.34 19.63 -24.22
N THR A 824 -12.40 20.41 -24.04
CA THR A 824 -13.54 20.50 -25.00
C THR A 824 -13.09 20.85 -26.42
N LEU A 825 -12.14 21.79 -26.55
CA LEU A 825 -11.58 22.19 -27.88
C LEU A 825 -10.89 21.02 -28.56
N MET A 826 -10.16 20.19 -27.82
CA MET A 826 -9.51 18.99 -28.33
C MET A 826 -10.55 17.99 -28.85
N VAL A 827 -11.62 17.78 -28.10
CA VAL A 827 -12.70 16.86 -28.49
C VAL A 827 -13.37 17.32 -29.77
N HIS A 828 -13.75 18.59 -29.87
CA HIS A 828 -14.34 19.14 -31.10
C HIS A 828 -13.40 19.03 -32.30
N HIS A 829 -12.12 19.34 -32.11
CA HIS A 829 -11.13 19.21 -33.17
C HIS A 829 -10.99 17.76 -33.66
N LEU A 830 -10.89 16.80 -32.74
CA LEU A 830 -10.82 15.37 -33.09
C LEU A 830 -12.07 14.90 -33.84
N MET A 831 -13.25 15.25 -33.36
CA MET A 831 -14.50 14.85 -34.00
C MET A 831 -14.64 15.41 -35.40
N THR A 832 -14.23 16.66 -35.61
CA THR A 832 -14.27 17.32 -36.93
C THR A 832 -13.20 16.75 -37.86
N ALA A 833 -11.96 16.62 -37.40
CA ALA A 833 -10.84 16.15 -38.21
C ALA A 833 -11.00 14.70 -38.69
N LEU A 834 -11.66 13.85 -37.87
CA LEU A 834 -11.92 12.45 -38.20
C LEU A 834 -13.30 12.23 -38.87
N GLY A 835 -14.09 13.29 -39.07
CA GLY A 835 -15.42 13.17 -39.69
C GLY A 835 -16.39 12.28 -38.91
N LEU A 836 -16.38 12.33 -37.58
CA LEU A 836 -17.18 11.45 -36.72
C LEU A 836 -18.63 11.98 -36.59
N ASP A 837 -19.39 11.88 -37.67
CA ASP A 837 -20.77 12.41 -37.77
C ASP A 837 -21.82 11.59 -37.01
N GLN A 838 -21.55 10.28 -36.74
CA GLN A 838 -22.45 9.39 -36.02
C GLN A 838 -22.23 9.45 -34.48
N LEU A 839 -21.22 10.17 -34.03
CA LEU A 839 -20.88 10.22 -32.60
C LEU A 839 -21.24 11.57 -31.99
N SER A 840 -21.58 11.54 -30.70
CA SER A 840 -21.66 12.67 -29.79
C SER A 840 -20.78 12.39 -28.54
N PHE A 841 -20.66 13.39 -27.67
CA PHE A 841 -19.90 13.21 -26.42
C PHE A 841 -20.61 13.85 -25.22
N HIS A 842 -20.35 13.27 -24.05
CA HIS A 842 -20.74 13.80 -22.76
C HIS A 842 -19.50 14.11 -21.92
N HIS A 843 -19.46 15.29 -21.33
CA HIS A 843 -18.47 15.66 -20.32
C HIS A 843 -19.04 15.53 -18.93
N THR A 844 -18.29 14.86 -18.07
CA THR A 844 -18.49 14.92 -16.62
C THR A 844 -17.33 15.68 -15.97
N THR A 845 -17.32 15.81 -14.66
CA THR A 845 -16.18 16.41 -13.94
C THR A 845 -14.92 15.57 -14.01
N ILE A 846 -15.02 14.30 -14.43
CA ILE A 846 -13.95 13.31 -14.32
C ILE A 846 -13.59 12.63 -15.64
N ASP A 847 -14.48 12.64 -16.61
CA ASP A 847 -14.31 11.94 -17.89
C ASP A 847 -15.04 12.62 -19.06
N THR A 848 -14.68 12.17 -20.25
CA THR A 848 -15.40 12.41 -21.48
C THR A 848 -15.83 11.07 -22.05
N THR A 849 -17.11 10.89 -22.29
CA THR A 849 -17.63 9.68 -22.91
C THR A 849 -18.17 9.97 -24.31
N PHE A 850 -17.68 9.25 -25.32
CA PHE A 850 -18.16 9.31 -26.69
C PHE A 850 -19.17 8.20 -26.93
N VAL A 851 -20.31 8.55 -27.49
CA VAL A 851 -21.46 7.66 -27.71
C VAL A 851 -22.06 7.87 -29.08
N SER A 852 -22.83 6.91 -29.56
CA SER A 852 -23.59 7.09 -30.81
C SER A 852 -24.71 8.12 -30.61
N LYS A 853 -24.89 9.02 -31.61
CA LYS A 853 -26.01 9.99 -31.66
C LYS A 853 -27.40 9.32 -31.72
N ALA A 854 -27.44 8.09 -32.20
CA ALA A 854 -28.72 7.39 -32.44
C ALA A 854 -29.33 6.83 -31.12
N VAL A 855 -28.61 6.82 -30.03
CA VAL A 855 -29.04 6.24 -28.76
C VAL A 855 -28.79 7.19 -27.58
N ASP A 856 -29.65 7.10 -26.60
CA ASP A 856 -29.54 7.74 -25.29
C ASP A 856 -30.22 6.88 -24.20
N LYS A 857 -30.19 7.31 -22.95
CA LYS A 857 -30.84 6.57 -21.85
C LYS A 857 -32.37 6.42 -22.06
N GLY A 858 -33.02 7.33 -22.80
CA GLY A 858 -34.46 7.27 -23.08
C GLY A 858 -34.81 6.25 -24.16
N THR A 859 -34.07 6.25 -25.26
CA THR A 859 -34.22 5.25 -26.32
C THR A 859 -33.87 3.87 -25.82
N GLY A 860 -32.81 3.73 -24.98
CA GLY A 860 -32.44 2.48 -24.32
C GLY A 860 -33.53 1.97 -23.38
N LEU A 861 -34.14 2.83 -22.53
CA LEU A 861 -35.23 2.48 -21.64
C LEU A 861 -36.44 1.99 -22.43
N SER A 862 -36.86 2.72 -23.49
CA SER A 862 -38.02 2.35 -24.32
C SER A 862 -37.78 1.01 -25.03
N ALA A 863 -36.54 0.80 -25.56
CA ALA A 863 -36.19 -0.44 -26.21
C ALA A 863 -36.18 -1.64 -25.22
N LEU A 864 -35.64 -1.45 -24.00
CA LEU A 864 -35.64 -2.48 -22.97
C LEU A 864 -37.06 -2.82 -22.54
N ARG A 865 -37.87 -1.80 -22.20
CA ARG A 865 -39.30 -2.00 -21.84
C ARG A 865 -40.06 -2.81 -22.91
N ASN A 866 -39.98 -2.39 -24.18
CA ASN A 866 -40.67 -3.04 -25.29
C ASN A 866 -40.19 -4.47 -25.52
N TRP A 867 -38.92 -4.76 -25.21
CA TRP A 867 -38.32 -6.08 -25.41
C TRP A 867 -38.73 -7.10 -24.33
N VAL A 868 -38.86 -6.64 -23.06
CA VAL A 868 -39.07 -7.55 -21.92
C VAL A 868 -40.48 -7.52 -21.34
N LEU A 869 -41.22 -6.41 -21.48
CA LEU A 869 -42.56 -6.21 -20.89
C LEU A 869 -43.64 -5.83 -21.90
N GLY A 870 -43.25 -5.12 -22.98
CA GLY A 870 -44.20 -4.55 -23.96
C GLY A 870 -44.35 -3.03 -23.80
N PRO A 871 -44.96 -2.36 -24.83
CA PRO A 871 -45.03 -0.90 -24.93
C PRO A 871 -45.86 -0.21 -23.83
N ASP A 872 -46.85 -0.89 -23.29
CA ASP A 872 -47.83 -0.31 -22.33
C ASP A 872 -47.40 -0.48 -20.87
N ALA A 873 -46.24 -1.09 -20.59
CA ALA A 873 -45.79 -1.31 -19.23
C ALA A 873 -45.43 0.01 -18.55
N GLU A 874 -45.91 0.21 -17.32
CA GLU A 874 -45.59 1.35 -16.49
C GLU A 874 -44.11 1.31 -16.13
N THR A 875 -43.43 2.43 -16.34
CA THR A 875 -42.01 2.61 -16.04
C THR A 875 -41.77 3.79 -15.11
N VAL A 876 -40.87 3.57 -14.13
CA VAL A 876 -40.43 4.62 -13.21
C VAL A 876 -38.94 4.86 -13.47
N ALA A 877 -38.54 6.09 -13.80
CA ALA A 877 -37.15 6.44 -14.01
C ALA A 877 -36.61 7.23 -12.82
N ILE A 878 -35.38 6.87 -12.37
CA ILE A 878 -34.70 7.57 -11.28
C ILE A 878 -33.28 7.92 -11.73
N GLY A 879 -32.97 9.23 -11.82
CA GLY A 879 -31.69 9.76 -12.26
C GLY A 879 -31.32 11.07 -11.60
N ASP A 880 -30.08 11.57 -11.76
CA ASP A 880 -29.60 12.78 -11.08
C ASP A 880 -28.87 13.79 -12.00
N SER A 881 -28.76 13.52 -13.29
CA SER A 881 -27.93 14.27 -14.21
C SER A 881 -28.68 14.67 -15.49
N GLU A 882 -28.06 15.53 -16.30
CA GLU A 882 -28.59 15.97 -17.58
C GLU A 882 -28.76 14.82 -18.57
N SER A 883 -27.89 13.81 -18.50
CA SER A 883 -27.97 12.61 -19.32
C SER A 883 -29.20 11.73 -19.02
N ASP A 884 -29.93 12.01 -17.93
CA ASP A 884 -31.15 11.28 -17.54
C ASP A 884 -32.44 11.93 -18.08
N LEU A 885 -32.38 13.17 -18.56
CA LEU A 885 -33.54 13.84 -19.10
C LEU A 885 -34.26 13.08 -20.23
N PRO A 886 -33.55 12.39 -21.17
CA PRO A 886 -34.22 11.52 -22.13
C PRO A 886 -34.96 10.34 -21.49
N MET A 887 -34.41 9.74 -20.42
CA MET A 887 -35.06 8.66 -19.73
C MET A 887 -36.33 9.14 -18.97
N PHE A 888 -36.31 10.38 -18.42
CA PHE A 888 -37.48 10.99 -17.79
C PHE A 888 -38.66 11.20 -18.75
N ARG A 889 -38.36 11.58 -20.03
CA ARG A 889 -39.37 11.69 -21.08
C ARG A 889 -39.97 10.34 -21.48
N ALA A 890 -39.15 9.29 -21.45
CA ALA A 890 -39.54 7.96 -21.89
C ALA A 890 -40.32 7.17 -20.81
N ALA A 891 -40.23 7.58 -19.55
CA ALA A 891 -40.86 6.91 -18.43
C ALA A 891 -42.27 7.44 -18.14
N THR A 892 -43.12 6.59 -17.53
CA THR A 892 -44.46 6.97 -17.07
C THR A 892 -44.41 7.93 -15.88
N ARG A 893 -43.44 7.71 -15.00
CA ARG A 893 -43.15 8.54 -13.82
C ARG A 893 -41.62 8.74 -13.68
N SER A 894 -41.21 9.91 -13.27
CA SER A 894 -39.79 10.20 -13.06
C SER A 894 -39.52 10.86 -11.71
N PHE A 895 -38.39 10.50 -11.14
CA PHE A 895 -37.90 10.96 -9.84
C PHE A 895 -36.41 11.28 -9.88
N ALA A 896 -36.00 12.19 -9.00
CA ALA A 896 -34.59 12.52 -8.83
C ALA A 896 -34.27 12.80 -7.36
N PRO A 897 -33.06 12.44 -6.86
CA PRO A 897 -32.59 12.89 -5.57
C PRO A 897 -32.31 14.41 -5.58
N ALA A 898 -32.25 15.03 -4.39
CA ALA A 898 -32.18 16.49 -4.24
C ALA A 898 -30.94 17.17 -4.88
N GLN A 899 -29.85 16.43 -5.16
CA GLN A 899 -28.62 16.97 -5.76
C GLN A 899 -28.65 17.04 -7.28
N ILE A 900 -29.75 16.67 -7.94
CA ILE A 900 -29.85 16.68 -9.40
C ILE A 900 -29.34 18.01 -9.99
N SER A 901 -28.42 17.94 -10.98
CA SER A 901 -27.77 19.11 -11.55
C SER A 901 -28.66 19.96 -12.43
N CYS A 902 -29.69 19.34 -13.07
CA CYS A 902 -30.61 19.95 -14.03
C CYS A 902 -32.07 20.02 -13.48
N ALA A 903 -32.21 20.36 -12.20
CA ALA A 903 -33.53 20.39 -11.53
C ALA A 903 -34.64 21.19 -12.25
N PRO A 904 -34.38 22.39 -12.85
CA PRO A 904 -35.39 23.12 -13.60
C PRO A 904 -35.93 22.34 -14.81
N GLN A 905 -35.00 21.77 -15.60
CA GLN A 905 -35.36 20.98 -16.81
C GLN A 905 -36.09 19.69 -16.44
N ALA A 906 -35.65 19.00 -15.37
CA ALA A 906 -36.30 17.79 -14.87
C ALA A 906 -37.75 18.07 -14.41
N ARG A 907 -38.01 19.17 -13.71
CA ARG A 907 -39.37 19.58 -13.30
C ARG A 907 -40.29 19.88 -14.47
N LEU A 908 -39.76 20.48 -15.54
CA LEU A 908 -40.53 20.71 -16.77
C LEU A 908 -40.97 19.39 -17.43
N LEU A 909 -40.27 18.31 -17.20
CA LEU A 909 -40.62 16.95 -17.64
C LEU A 909 -41.49 16.19 -16.63
N GLY A 910 -41.97 16.85 -15.56
CA GLY A 910 -42.82 16.22 -14.55
C GLY A 910 -42.01 15.42 -13.50
N CYS A 911 -40.69 15.54 -13.47
CA CYS A 911 -39.86 14.81 -12.52
C CYS A 911 -40.05 15.32 -11.10
N GLN A 912 -40.32 14.41 -10.17
CA GLN A 912 -40.45 14.70 -8.74
C GLN A 912 -39.08 14.63 -8.06
N ILE A 913 -38.70 15.70 -7.36
CA ILE A 913 -37.40 15.79 -6.68
C ILE A 913 -37.57 15.40 -5.21
N ALA A 914 -36.81 14.41 -4.76
CA ALA A 914 -36.78 13.93 -3.38
C ALA A 914 -36.24 15.01 -2.42
N ARG A 915 -36.57 14.85 -1.14
CA ARG A 915 -36.10 15.75 -0.08
C ARG A 915 -34.61 15.63 0.20
N HIS A 916 -34.06 14.42 0.13
CA HIS A 916 -32.67 14.13 0.43
C HIS A 916 -31.85 13.86 -0.85
N SER A 917 -30.55 14.00 -0.71
CA SER A 917 -29.59 13.75 -1.79
C SER A 917 -29.12 12.29 -1.80
N TYR A 918 -28.68 11.84 -2.98
CA TYR A 918 -28.07 10.52 -3.19
C TYR A 918 -28.96 9.35 -2.71
N GLN A 919 -28.37 8.35 -2.07
CA GLN A 919 -29.06 7.12 -1.63
C GLN A 919 -30.21 7.38 -0.63
N ARG A 920 -30.12 8.46 0.18
CA ARG A 920 -31.26 8.87 1.01
C ARG A 920 -32.41 9.39 0.18
N GLY A 921 -32.11 10.10 -0.91
CA GLY A 921 -33.11 10.50 -1.89
C GLY A 921 -33.75 9.30 -2.58
N LEU A 922 -32.93 8.29 -2.94
CA LEU A 922 -33.44 7.02 -3.47
C LEU A 922 -34.37 6.32 -2.47
N LEU A 923 -34.01 6.32 -1.17
CA LEU A 923 -34.84 5.73 -0.13
C LEU A 923 -36.16 6.49 0.06
N ASP A 924 -36.16 7.85 0.00
CA ASP A 924 -37.38 8.65 0.02
C ASP A 924 -38.30 8.29 -1.16
N ILE A 925 -37.70 8.14 -2.36
CA ILE A 925 -38.44 7.76 -3.57
C ILE A 925 -39.01 6.35 -3.42
N ALA A 926 -38.22 5.37 -2.99
CA ALA A 926 -38.63 4.01 -2.76
C ALA A 926 -39.82 3.93 -1.77
N ARG A 927 -39.76 4.72 -0.70
CA ARG A 927 -40.85 4.81 0.29
C ARG A 927 -42.12 5.42 -0.30
N SER A 928 -41.99 6.46 -1.14
CA SER A 928 -43.15 7.07 -1.80
C SER A 928 -43.77 6.17 -2.87
N LEU A 929 -42.99 5.31 -3.51
CA LEU A 929 -43.49 4.30 -4.48
C LEU A 929 -44.19 3.14 -3.77
N ALA A 930 -43.63 2.67 -2.66
CA ALA A 930 -44.16 1.57 -1.87
C ALA A 930 -45.43 1.94 -1.08
N HIS A 931 -45.48 3.19 -0.56
CA HIS A 931 -46.57 3.70 0.30
C HIS A 931 -46.93 5.14 -0.03
N SER A 932 -47.97 5.32 -0.79
CA SER A 932 -48.49 6.66 -1.11
C SER A 932 -49.02 7.44 0.13
N ASP A 933 -49.41 6.71 1.18
CA ASP A 933 -49.95 7.25 2.44
C ASP A 933 -48.87 7.46 3.54
N GLY A 934 -47.60 7.12 3.26
CA GLY A 934 -46.45 7.24 4.17
C GLY A 934 -46.48 6.26 5.37
N ARG A 935 -47.46 5.34 5.45
CA ARG A 935 -47.52 4.33 6.51
C ARG A 935 -46.65 3.11 6.20
N ARG A 936 -46.08 2.50 7.23
CA ARG A 936 -45.34 1.23 7.09
C ARG A 936 -46.35 0.05 7.09
N CYS A 937 -46.18 -0.90 6.21
CA CYS A 937 -46.90 -2.16 6.21
C CYS A 937 -46.07 -3.30 6.82
N GLU A 938 -46.69 -4.46 7.02
CA GLU A 938 -46.01 -5.66 7.56
C GLU A 938 -44.82 -6.08 6.70
N ARG A 939 -44.93 -6.03 5.36
CA ARG A 939 -43.83 -6.34 4.44
C ARG A 939 -42.59 -5.45 4.64
N CYS A 940 -42.76 -4.20 5.03
CA CYS A 940 -41.64 -3.32 5.37
C CYS A 940 -40.99 -3.68 6.70
N ALA A 941 -41.78 -4.15 7.67
CA ALA A 941 -41.28 -4.53 8.98
C ALA A 941 -40.40 -5.80 8.91
N GLU A 942 -40.78 -6.76 8.10
CA GLU A 942 -39.99 -7.99 7.85
C GLU A 942 -38.72 -7.75 7.06
N GLY A 943 -38.69 -6.73 6.17
CA GLY A 943 -37.53 -6.41 5.32
C GLY A 943 -36.39 -5.68 6.04
N ALA A 944 -36.63 -5.09 7.22
CA ALA A 944 -35.74 -4.12 7.87
C ALA A 944 -34.75 -4.71 8.87
N THR A 945 -34.53 -6.01 8.89
CA THR A 945 -33.45 -6.56 9.73
C THR A 945 -32.09 -6.34 9.06
N TRP A 946 -31.53 -5.18 9.31
CA TRP A 946 -30.09 -4.98 9.18
C TRP A 946 -29.39 -6.08 9.99
N PRO A 947 -28.32 -6.68 9.44
CA PRO A 947 -27.44 -7.46 10.28
C PRO A 947 -26.97 -6.54 11.39
N SER A 948 -27.52 -6.79 12.58
CA SER A 948 -27.17 -6.06 13.77
C SER A 948 -25.67 -6.13 13.95
N SER A 949 -25.02 -4.98 14.02
CA SER A 949 -23.71 -4.75 14.66
C SER A 949 -22.52 -5.67 14.31
N GLN A 950 -22.57 -6.54 13.33
CA GLN A 950 -21.50 -7.51 13.05
C GLN A 950 -20.63 -7.17 11.85
N ASP A 951 -21.13 -6.42 10.86
CA ASP A 951 -20.34 -6.04 9.69
C ASP A 951 -19.78 -4.63 9.83
N LEU A 952 -18.48 -4.57 9.92
CA LEU A 952 -17.72 -3.34 10.09
C LEU A 952 -17.86 -2.36 8.93
N PHE A 953 -17.88 -2.87 7.69
CA PHE A 953 -17.99 -2.04 6.51
C PHE A 953 -19.37 -1.39 6.42
N MET A 954 -20.43 -2.11 6.78
CA MET A 954 -21.78 -1.58 6.85
C MET A 954 -21.93 -0.50 7.92
N GLU A 955 -21.23 -0.60 9.05
CA GLU A 955 -21.16 0.50 10.04
C GLU A 955 -20.47 1.75 9.45
N LEU A 956 -19.40 1.59 8.67
CA LEU A 956 -18.75 2.69 7.95
C LEU A 956 -19.71 3.35 6.95
N LEU A 957 -20.45 2.57 6.17
CA LEU A 957 -21.46 3.07 5.24
C LEU A 957 -22.57 3.82 5.95
N GLN A 958 -23.06 3.30 7.07
CA GLN A 958 -24.08 3.96 7.89
C GLN A 958 -23.57 5.27 8.50
N ALA A 959 -22.33 5.27 9.01
CA ALA A 959 -21.71 6.49 9.54
C ALA A 959 -21.55 7.55 8.43
N ALA A 960 -21.22 7.16 7.20
CA ALA A 960 -21.14 8.04 6.05
C ALA A 960 -22.52 8.67 5.69
N ASP A 961 -23.62 7.89 5.77
CA ASP A 961 -24.98 8.39 5.55
C ASP A 961 -25.45 9.38 6.61
N GLN A 962 -25.00 9.20 7.86
CA GLN A 962 -25.40 10.04 8.97
C GLN A 962 -24.58 11.33 9.09
N MET A 963 -23.53 11.51 8.30
CA MET A 963 -22.66 12.68 8.38
C MET A 963 -23.39 13.95 7.97
N ARG A 964 -23.49 14.92 8.89
CA ARG A 964 -24.09 16.25 8.71
C ARG A 964 -23.13 17.34 9.19
N ALA A 965 -23.35 18.57 8.73
CA ALA A 965 -22.60 19.73 9.24
C ALA A 965 -22.72 19.87 10.76
N THR A 966 -23.87 19.57 11.34
CA THR A 966 -24.11 19.53 12.78
C THR A 966 -23.29 18.50 13.51
N THR A 967 -23.06 17.31 12.89
CA THR A 967 -22.19 16.25 13.43
C THR A 967 -20.73 16.70 13.50
N LEU A 968 -20.29 17.49 12.52
CA LEU A 968 -18.94 18.08 12.50
C LEU A 968 -18.77 19.17 13.54
N ILE A 969 -19.78 20.02 13.72
CA ILE A 969 -19.77 21.06 14.74
C ILE A 969 -19.76 20.44 16.15
N SER A 970 -20.57 19.41 16.38
CA SER A 970 -20.56 18.69 17.66
C SER A 970 -19.24 17.97 17.92
N ALA A 971 -18.58 17.42 16.87
CA ALA A 971 -17.28 16.78 16.98
C ALA A 971 -16.15 17.76 17.35
N LEU A 972 -16.28 19.05 17.00
CA LEU A 972 -15.34 20.09 17.44
C LEU A 972 -15.36 20.31 18.96
N PHE A 973 -16.47 20.00 19.62
CA PHE A 973 -16.64 20.11 21.07
C PHE A 973 -16.54 18.77 21.80
N ASP A 974 -16.26 17.67 21.10
CA ASP A 974 -16.10 16.35 21.70
C ASP A 974 -14.70 16.21 22.31
N PRO A 975 -14.57 15.97 23.63
CA PRO A 975 -13.28 15.75 24.29
C PRO A 975 -12.49 14.55 23.70
N ALA A 976 -13.17 13.55 23.13
CA ALA A 976 -12.52 12.42 22.47
C ALA A 976 -11.82 12.85 21.18
N VAL A 977 -12.37 13.81 20.42
CA VAL A 977 -11.74 14.41 19.24
C VAL A 977 -10.53 15.24 19.66
N PHE A 978 -10.61 15.97 20.76
CA PHE A 978 -9.46 16.72 21.30
C PHE A 978 -8.33 15.81 21.75
N ARG A 979 -8.60 14.60 22.24
CA ARG A 979 -7.55 13.61 22.57
C ARG A 979 -6.76 13.16 21.33
N ILE A 980 -7.31 13.29 20.14
CA ILE A 980 -6.62 12.98 18.87
C ILE A 980 -5.59 14.04 18.52
N PHE A 981 -5.79 15.28 18.93
CA PHE A 981 -4.79 16.35 18.84
C PHE A 981 -3.64 16.16 19.85
N LEU A 982 -3.80 15.29 20.85
CA LEU A 982 -2.81 14.96 21.88
C LEU A 982 -1.96 13.72 21.54
N ARG A 983 -2.19 13.08 20.39
CA ARG A 983 -1.43 11.89 19.95
C ARG A 983 -0.33 12.22 18.96
#